data_27485dc1816c6c7e01ab6ab5ee2709f5
#
_entry.id   27485dc1816c6c7e01ab6ab5ee2709f5
#
_cell.length_a   1.000
_cell.length_b   1.000
_cell.length_c   1.000
_cell.angle_alpha   90.00
_cell.angle_beta   90.00
_cell.angle_gamma   90.00
#
_symmetry.space_group_name_H-M   'P 1'
#
loop_
_entity.id
_entity.type
_entity.pdbx_description
1 polymer ?
#
loop_
_entity_poly.entity_id
_entity_poly.type
_entity_poly.pdbx_seq_one_letter_code
_entity_poly.pdbx_strand_id
1 'polypeptide(L)'
;MKFFRSHRRAPFPVAFVFAYLTALASASFAAPPAAPRTPADDLNNPALRERSGLLPGANLLFNGWGVTPAGTHTRISDMALKMVISPDKKRLVAVSGGFSDTGLTLYDLATQKVTQFLPLKESFNGLVFSRDGRRIFVSGGDTGLVHVFDYADGKATPATPVAPASVAGAVPSVTDSGPIFLAGLAIHPSTGRIYVCNEANHEIWVLNPDTLVREATIPTGQHPHSCLVGADRKHLYVTNWGSRSVTIIDLAKNRRVRDLTVGLRPNDLALAPDGRLFVACSGDNTVHVINTGKLETEGEAASPARRLWEGTREVISTSLYPQSLEGSTPDALAVSPDGSTLFVANADNNNVMVVDISNRLTEEARERGDFISLVNGFIPVGWYPTAVAVSPDNQTLFVANGKGLQSRANFPATTSDPRSPNKSPAFDYIARTFEGSISAIPRPDTAQMVAYTAQVRKNSPYTPEWLTRAPIPSQSVIPAKVGDPCPIKYVLYIIKENRTYDQVLGDLKDAAGKPLGNGDPRLAIYGEKITPNQHQLARDYVLFDNLYSNSEVSVDGHSWCDAAMATDFNQRSWIVSYSKHGKLAGNEEMETPANGYLWDLCRRHGVSYKNYGEGAQRVPSANRGQWGNRRQMRDMDKVDFWIDDLHAAEKTGSLPRFIIMSLGENHTSGTTPGAFTPNAAVASNDVGLAKIVAAASRSKFWPEMAIFVIEDDTQNGPDHVDAHRTTGFVISPYAKRGVVDSTLYTTASMVRTIELILGLPPLTQYDAAATPMFNAFQREAVLTPYTVLPAQVDLMEKNTKRSVFWQQSSKMDFTEFDRAPEDALNRILWAVAKGDEPYPTPIHRALFTK
;
A
#
# COMPACT_ATOMS: atom_id res chain seq x y z
N MET A 1 -30.65 -37.94 86.64
CA MET A 1 -30.99 -39.11 85.79
C MET A 1 -31.00 -38.78 84.37
N LYS A 2 -30.11 -39.39 83.58
CA LYS A 2 -30.09 -39.59 82.12
C LYS A 2 -29.62 -38.45 81.24
N PHE A 3 -28.41 -38.62 80.79
CA PHE A 3 -27.73 -38.77 79.52
C PHE A 3 -27.71 -37.58 78.54
N PHE A 4 -26.56 -36.88 78.59
CA PHE A 4 -26.00 -36.08 77.50
C PHE A 4 -25.16 -36.97 76.57
N ARG A 5 -25.42 -36.96 75.29
CA ARG A 5 -24.52 -37.44 74.25
C ARG A 5 -23.87 -36.24 73.52
N SER A 6 -22.61 -36.18 73.61
CA SER A 6 -21.77 -35.23 72.95
C SER A 6 -21.57 -35.59 71.45
N HIS A 7 -21.88 -34.67 70.55
CA HIS A 7 -21.38 -34.73 69.13
C HIS A 7 -20.12 -33.92 68.99
N ARG A 8 -19.03 -34.61 68.76
CA ARG A 8 -17.74 -34.00 68.39
C ARG A 8 -17.86 -33.41 66.95
N ARG A 9 -17.65 -32.12 66.84
CA ARG A 9 -17.42 -31.46 65.56
C ARG A 9 -15.94 -31.63 65.22
N ALA A 10 -15.64 -32.17 64.00
CA ALA A 10 -14.27 -32.20 63.41
C ALA A 10 -13.87 -30.80 62.98
N PRO A 11 -12.61 -30.42 63.13
CA PRO A 11 -12.17 -29.11 62.64
C PRO A 11 -12.00 -29.14 61.12
N PHE A 12 -12.66 -28.24 60.43
CA PHE A 12 -12.38 -27.93 59.01
C PHE A 12 -10.98 -27.31 58.90
N PRO A 13 -10.11 -27.70 57.95
CA PRO A 13 -8.77 -27.13 57.83
C PRO A 13 -8.85 -25.71 57.28
N VAL A 14 -8.44 -24.75 58.10
CA VAL A 14 -8.29 -23.31 57.78
C VAL A 14 -7.31 -23.04 56.62
N ALA A 15 -6.53 -24.05 56.22
CA ALA A 15 -5.53 -23.95 55.15
C ALA A 15 -6.13 -23.78 53.73
N PHE A 16 -7.38 -24.20 53.49
CA PHE A 16 -8.00 -24.08 52.16
C PHE A 16 -8.60 -22.69 51.86
N VAL A 17 -8.96 -21.92 52.85
CA VAL A 17 -9.52 -20.57 52.70
C VAL A 17 -8.41 -19.54 52.43
N PHE A 18 -7.22 -19.75 53.00
CA PHE A 18 -6.05 -18.85 52.75
C PHE A 18 -5.45 -19.05 51.35
N ALA A 19 -5.48 -20.28 50.79
CA ALA A 19 -5.00 -20.51 49.43
C ALA A 19 -5.95 -19.94 48.36
N TYR A 20 -7.25 -19.82 48.65
CA TYR A 20 -8.22 -19.21 47.74
C TYR A 20 -8.16 -17.68 47.76
N LEU A 21 -7.85 -17.07 48.89
CA LEU A 21 -7.69 -15.60 49.02
C LEU A 21 -6.34 -15.10 48.51
N THR A 22 -5.29 -15.91 48.57
CA THR A 22 -3.98 -15.56 47.96
C THR A 22 -3.95 -15.78 46.46
N ALA A 23 -4.75 -16.70 45.91
CA ALA A 23 -4.93 -16.86 44.48
C ALA A 23 -5.74 -15.71 43.84
N LEU A 24 -6.62 -15.04 44.61
CA LEU A 24 -7.40 -13.88 44.14
C LEU A 24 -6.61 -12.55 44.30
N ALA A 25 -5.55 -12.49 45.09
CA ALA A 25 -4.77 -11.28 45.29
C ALA A 25 -3.57 -11.14 44.32
N SER A 26 -3.28 -12.18 43.51
CA SER A 26 -2.24 -12.13 42.48
C SER A 26 -2.79 -12.06 41.04
N ALA A 27 -4.09 -11.92 40.86
CA ALA A 27 -4.63 -11.42 39.58
C ALA A 27 -4.28 -9.94 39.49
N SER A 28 -3.10 -9.62 38.89
CA SER A 28 -2.82 -8.27 38.49
C SER A 28 -3.98 -7.87 37.56
N PHE A 29 -4.68 -6.81 37.93
CA PHE A 29 -5.61 -6.14 37.04
C PHE A 29 -4.80 -5.53 35.89
N ALA A 30 -4.40 -6.37 34.93
CA ALA A 30 -4.22 -5.87 33.59
C ALA A 30 -5.55 -5.26 33.20
N ALA A 31 -5.58 -4.00 32.76
CA ALA A 31 -6.78 -3.41 32.21
C ALA A 31 -7.38 -4.42 31.22
N PRO A 32 -8.72 -4.63 31.23
CA PRO A 32 -9.32 -5.56 30.32
C PRO A 32 -8.86 -5.19 28.90
N PRO A 33 -8.46 -6.18 28.11
CA PRO A 33 -8.06 -5.92 26.73
C PRO A 33 -9.16 -5.13 26.03
N ALA A 34 -8.79 -4.13 25.25
CA ALA A 34 -9.75 -3.41 24.44
C ALA A 34 -10.57 -4.43 23.62
N ALA A 35 -11.87 -4.29 23.63
CA ALA A 35 -12.72 -5.19 22.85
C ALA A 35 -12.31 -5.13 21.37
N PRO A 36 -12.30 -6.28 20.67
CA PRO A 36 -11.99 -6.29 19.24
C PRO A 36 -12.96 -5.38 18.50
N ARG A 37 -12.45 -4.73 17.46
CA ARG A 37 -13.30 -4.00 16.56
C ARG A 37 -14.24 -4.96 15.85
N THR A 38 -15.52 -4.58 15.74
CA THR A 38 -16.55 -5.37 15.06
C THR A 38 -17.01 -4.66 13.78
N PRO A 39 -17.70 -5.34 12.85
CA PRO A 39 -18.30 -4.70 11.69
C PRO A 39 -19.29 -3.57 12.03
N ALA A 40 -19.79 -3.52 13.25
CA ALA A 40 -20.69 -2.46 13.73
C ALA A 40 -19.95 -1.20 14.17
N ASP A 41 -18.64 -1.26 14.39
CA ASP A 41 -17.84 -0.09 14.77
C ASP A 41 -17.84 0.96 13.65
N ASP A 42 -18.02 2.22 14.05
CA ASP A 42 -18.04 3.37 13.14
C ASP A 42 -16.74 4.17 13.28
N LEU A 43 -15.87 4.06 12.27
CA LEU A 43 -14.57 4.75 12.25
C LEU A 43 -14.67 6.27 12.18
N ASN A 44 -15.84 6.80 11.81
CA ASN A 44 -16.11 8.23 11.91
C ASN A 44 -16.40 8.69 13.35
N ASN A 45 -16.61 7.75 14.30
CA ASN A 45 -16.83 8.07 15.69
C ASN A 45 -15.51 8.52 16.35
N PRO A 46 -15.39 9.79 16.83
CA PRO A 46 -14.17 10.29 17.46
C PRO A 46 -13.69 9.44 18.66
N ALA A 47 -14.63 8.97 19.51
CA ALA A 47 -14.27 8.17 20.68
C ALA A 47 -13.64 6.80 20.30
N LEU A 48 -14.08 6.21 19.18
CA LEU A 48 -13.45 5.00 18.67
C LEU A 48 -12.04 5.28 18.15
N ARG A 49 -11.86 6.37 17.42
CA ARG A 49 -10.56 6.76 16.84
C ARG A 49 -9.51 7.11 17.89
N GLU A 50 -9.95 7.70 19.01
CA GLU A 50 -9.06 8.04 20.14
C GLU A 50 -8.81 6.84 21.08
N ARG A 51 -9.48 5.71 20.87
CA ARG A 51 -9.39 4.57 21.79
C ARG A 51 -7.98 4.00 21.81
N SER A 52 -7.34 4.10 22.97
CA SER A 52 -6.03 3.47 23.22
C SER A 52 -6.17 1.95 23.17
N GLY A 53 -5.17 1.27 22.58
CA GLY A 53 -5.16 -0.19 22.43
C GLY A 53 -6.11 -0.73 21.36
N LEU A 54 -6.62 0.09 20.45
CA LEU A 54 -7.25 -0.36 19.21
C LEU A 54 -6.17 -0.89 18.28
N LEU A 55 -6.13 -2.21 18.05
CA LEU A 55 -5.09 -2.88 17.26
C LEU A 55 -5.62 -3.32 15.90
N PRO A 56 -4.75 -3.44 14.86
CA PRO A 56 -5.08 -4.11 13.62
C PRO A 56 -5.54 -5.56 13.84
N GLY A 57 -6.39 -6.06 12.96
CA GLY A 57 -6.92 -7.43 13.05
C GLY A 57 -7.96 -7.74 11.98
N ALA A 58 -8.84 -8.70 12.25
CA ALA A 58 -9.78 -9.22 11.27
C ALA A 58 -10.73 -8.19 10.64
N ASN A 59 -11.03 -7.07 11.32
CA ASN A 59 -11.97 -6.06 10.85
C ASN A 59 -11.35 -4.67 10.70
N LEU A 60 -10.07 -4.54 11.01
CA LEU A 60 -9.34 -3.27 11.01
C LEU A 60 -7.93 -3.48 10.47
N LEU A 61 -7.57 -2.77 9.42
CA LEU A 61 -6.21 -2.74 8.91
C LEU A 61 -5.33 -1.80 9.77
N PHE A 62 -4.03 -2.00 9.67
CA PHE A 62 -3.02 -1.16 10.32
C PHE A 62 -3.15 0.34 9.98
N ASN A 63 -3.64 0.66 8.77
CA ASN A 63 -3.86 2.03 8.32
C ASN A 63 -5.15 2.68 8.86
N GLY A 64 -5.85 2.01 9.75
CA GLY A 64 -7.09 2.51 10.35
C GLY A 64 -8.34 2.37 9.50
N TRP A 65 -8.29 1.67 8.36
CA TRP A 65 -9.47 1.38 7.52
C TRP A 65 -10.10 0.04 7.92
N GLY A 66 -11.43 -0.02 7.84
CA GLY A 66 -12.18 -1.25 8.14
C GLY A 66 -12.23 -2.19 6.95
N VAL A 67 -12.20 -3.50 7.25
CA VAL A 67 -12.40 -4.58 6.27
C VAL A 67 -13.45 -5.53 6.84
N THR A 68 -14.65 -5.56 6.23
CA THR A 68 -15.77 -6.41 6.65
C THR A 68 -16.46 -6.99 5.42
N PRO A 69 -15.77 -7.87 4.68
CA PRO A 69 -16.16 -8.28 3.35
C PRO A 69 -17.47 -9.09 3.34
N ALA A 70 -18.31 -8.83 2.34
CA ALA A 70 -19.55 -9.55 2.08
C ALA A 70 -19.28 -10.90 1.38
N GLY A 71 -20.19 -11.85 1.57
CA GLY A 71 -20.19 -13.15 0.89
C GLY A 71 -19.29 -14.20 1.54
N THR A 72 -18.88 -15.19 0.74
CA THR A 72 -17.95 -16.27 1.13
C THR A 72 -16.59 -16.04 0.50
N HIS A 73 -15.52 -16.46 1.19
CA HIS A 73 -14.17 -16.16 0.78
C HIS A 73 -13.37 -17.42 0.55
N THR A 74 -12.70 -17.49 -0.59
CA THR A 74 -11.78 -18.58 -0.93
C THR A 74 -10.39 -18.02 -1.14
N ARG A 75 -9.41 -18.54 -0.42
CA ARG A 75 -8.02 -18.14 -0.52
C ARG A 75 -7.41 -18.53 -1.88
N ILE A 76 -6.68 -17.61 -2.48
CA ILE A 76 -5.91 -17.79 -3.71
C ILE A 76 -4.53 -17.13 -3.55
N SER A 77 -3.70 -17.11 -4.60
CA SER A 77 -2.46 -16.31 -4.61
C SER A 77 -2.75 -14.82 -4.50
N ASP A 78 -1.83 -14.08 -3.90
CA ASP A 78 -1.90 -12.63 -3.76
C ASP A 78 -1.91 -11.91 -5.12
N MET A 79 -2.43 -10.69 -5.14
CA MET A 79 -2.53 -9.82 -6.31
C MET A 79 -3.07 -10.52 -7.56
N ALA A 80 -4.26 -11.09 -7.47
CA ALA A 80 -4.98 -11.58 -8.64
C ALA A 80 -5.46 -10.37 -9.47
N LEU A 81 -4.82 -10.12 -10.62
CA LEU A 81 -4.95 -8.89 -11.40
C LEU A 81 -6.04 -8.92 -12.47
N LYS A 82 -6.48 -10.11 -12.89
CA LYS A 82 -7.57 -10.28 -13.86
C LYS A 82 -8.31 -11.57 -13.58
N MET A 83 -9.63 -11.55 -13.80
CA MET A 83 -10.49 -12.73 -13.74
C MET A 83 -11.37 -12.80 -14.99
N VAL A 84 -11.54 -14.01 -15.54
CA VAL A 84 -12.43 -14.29 -16.66
C VAL A 84 -13.27 -15.55 -16.42
N ILE A 85 -14.53 -15.54 -16.83
CA ILE A 85 -15.38 -16.74 -16.82
C ILE A 85 -15.03 -17.60 -18.03
N SER A 86 -14.86 -18.92 -17.82
CA SER A 86 -14.61 -19.86 -18.90
C SER A 86 -15.78 -19.94 -19.89
N PRO A 87 -15.54 -20.25 -21.18
CA PRO A 87 -16.60 -20.35 -22.19
C PRO A 87 -17.68 -21.36 -21.87
N ASP A 88 -17.34 -22.43 -21.15
CA ASP A 88 -18.29 -23.46 -20.67
C ASP A 88 -19.12 -23.02 -19.45
N LYS A 89 -18.86 -21.78 -18.94
CA LYS A 89 -19.54 -21.16 -17.80
C LYS A 89 -19.41 -21.92 -16.48
N LYS A 90 -18.39 -22.78 -16.33
CA LYS A 90 -18.19 -23.60 -15.13
C LYS A 90 -17.05 -23.14 -14.25
N ARG A 91 -16.10 -22.40 -14.79
CA ARG A 91 -14.90 -21.92 -14.08
C ARG A 91 -14.78 -20.42 -14.10
N LEU A 92 -14.27 -19.88 -13.01
CA LEU A 92 -13.63 -18.58 -12.98
C LEU A 92 -12.12 -18.83 -13.05
N VAL A 93 -11.45 -18.19 -13.98
CA VAL A 93 -10.00 -18.26 -14.13
C VAL A 93 -9.41 -16.93 -13.71
N ALA A 94 -8.44 -16.96 -12.79
CA ALA A 94 -7.75 -15.77 -12.29
C ALA A 94 -6.25 -15.87 -12.57
N VAL A 95 -5.62 -14.76 -12.95
CA VAL A 95 -4.17 -14.64 -13.06
C VAL A 95 -3.65 -13.77 -11.92
N SER A 96 -2.60 -14.23 -11.23
CA SER A 96 -1.95 -13.55 -10.12
C SER A 96 -0.56 -13.04 -10.53
N GLY A 97 -0.27 -11.77 -10.28
CA GLY A 97 1.04 -11.13 -10.41
C GLY A 97 1.60 -10.71 -9.05
N GLY A 98 1.44 -11.57 -8.03
CA GLY A 98 1.78 -11.29 -6.65
C GLY A 98 3.25 -11.48 -6.29
N PHE A 99 3.56 -11.27 -5.02
CA PHE A 99 4.90 -11.44 -4.49
C PHE A 99 5.27 -12.91 -4.28
N SER A 100 4.33 -13.73 -3.78
CA SER A 100 4.62 -15.09 -3.34
C SER A 100 4.57 -16.09 -4.49
N ASP A 101 3.43 -16.20 -5.16
CA ASP A 101 3.19 -17.20 -6.20
C ASP A 101 2.45 -16.54 -7.38
N THR A 102 3.15 -16.36 -8.49
CA THR A 102 2.51 -15.95 -9.75
C THR A 102 1.95 -17.16 -10.47
N GLY A 103 0.82 -16.99 -11.17
CA GLY A 103 0.24 -18.08 -11.93
C GLY A 103 -1.26 -17.99 -12.19
N LEU A 104 -1.78 -19.12 -12.66
CA LEU A 104 -3.16 -19.27 -13.07
C LEU A 104 -3.95 -20.10 -12.05
N THR A 105 -5.01 -19.52 -11.50
CA THR A 105 -5.94 -20.18 -10.58
C THR A 105 -7.24 -20.51 -11.32
N LEU A 106 -7.69 -21.78 -11.25
CA LEU A 106 -8.99 -22.21 -11.71
C LEU A 106 -9.92 -22.44 -10.49
N TYR A 107 -11.03 -21.70 -10.49
CA TYR A 107 -12.02 -21.74 -9.42
C TYR A 107 -13.35 -22.24 -9.95
N ASP A 108 -13.95 -23.22 -9.29
CA ASP A 108 -15.23 -23.82 -9.68
C ASP A 108 -16.38 -22.95 -9.20
N LEU A 109 -17.24 -22.50 -10.11
CA LEU A 109 -18.34 -21.59 -9.82
C LEU A 109 -19.43 -22.22 -8.95
N ALA A 110 -19.68 -23.53 -9.10
CA ALA A 110 -20.75 -24.22 -8.37
C ALA A 110 -20.32 -24.58 -6.93
N THR A 111 -19.10 -25.07 -6.76
CA THR A 111 -18.57 -25.49 -5.45
C THR A 111 -17.88 -24.38 -4.69
N GLN A 112 -17.59 -23.25 -5.34
CA GLN A 112 -16.83 -22.12 -4.80
C GLN A 112 -15.46 -22.50 -4.23
N LYS A 113 -14.74 -23.40 -4.94
CA LYS A 113 -13.42 -23.90 -4.53
C LYS A 113 -12.40 -23.78 -5.63
N VAL A 114 -11.15 -23.57 -5.25
CA VAL A 114 -10.01 -23.72 -6.17
C VAL A 114 -9.88 -25.18 -6.56
N THR A 115 -9.89 -25.45 -7.86
CA THR A 115 -9.73 -26.79 -8.42
C THR A 115 -8.33 -27.05 -8.98
N GLN A 116 -7.62 -25.96 -9.35
CA GLN A 116 -6.29 -26.05 -9.91
C GLN A 116 -5.53 -24.73 -9.69
N PHE A 117 -4.22 -24.84 -9.42
CA PHE A 117 -3.27 -23.75 -9.51
C PHE A 117 -2.10 -24.18 -10.40
N LEU A 118 -1.73 -23.33 -11.35
CA LEU A 118 -0.63 -23.55 -12.29
C LEU A 118 0.38 -22.43 -12.10
N PRO A 119 1.53 -22.72 -11.45
CA PRO A 119 2.55 -21.70 -11.22
C PRO A 119 3.21 -21.27 -12.54
N LEU A 120 3.47 -19.98 -12.65
CA LEU A 120 4.24 -19.37 -13.72
C LEU A 120 5.47 -18.69 -13.12
N LYS A 121 6.55 -18.60 -13.90
CA LYS A 121 7.71 -17.82 -13.46
C LYS A 121 7.35 -16.35 -13.29
N GLU A 122 6.49 -15.86 -14.17
CA GLU A 122 6.00 -14.50 -14.17
C GLU A 122 4.65 -14.44 -14.90
N SER A 123 3.75 -13.61 -14.41
CA SER A 123 2.47 -13.29 -15.04
C SER A 123 2.00 -11.91 -14.60
N PHE A 124 1.18 -11.28 -15.45
CA PHE A 124 0.61 -9.96 -15.16
C PHE A 124 -0.89 -9.93 -15.50
N ASN A 125 -1.48 -8.78 -15.82
CA ASN A 125 -2.93 -8.60 -15.96
C ASN A 125 -3.56 -9.11 -17.27
N GLY A 126 -2.78 -9.69 -18.18
CA GLY A 126 -3.29 -10.22 -19.44
C GLY A 126 -3.81 -11.64 -19.30
N LEU A 127 -5.12 -11.86 -19.54
CA LEU A 127 -5.79 -13.16 -19.46
C LEU A 127 -6.97 -13.21 -20.41
N VAL A 128 -6.94 -14.10 -21.42
CA VAL A 128 -8.03 -14.29 -22.36
C VAL A 128 -8.15 -15.77 -22.78
N PHE A 129 -9.37 -16.21 -23.12
CA PHE A 129 -9.61 -17.48 -23.81
C PHE A 129 -9.47 -17.33 -25.32
N SER A 130 -9.02 -18.38 -26.01
CA SER A 130 -9.11 -18.46 -27.48
C SER A 130 -10.56 -18.40 -27.94
N ARG A 131 -10.76 -18.06 -29.21
CA ARG A 131 -12.11 -17.94 -29.84
C ARG A 131 -12.94 -19.22 -29.70
N ASP A 132 -12.31 -20.39 -29.81
CA ASP A 132 -12.96 -21.69 -29.66
C ASP A 132 -13.06 -22.17 -28.21
N GLY A 133 -12.53 -21.41 -27.26
CA GLY A 133 -12.55 -21.71 -25.83
C GLY A 133 -11.61 -22.85 -25.40
N ARG A 134 -10.75 -23.32 -26.28
CA ARG A 134 -9.86 -24.48 -26.01
C ARG A 134 -8.48 -24.09 -25.50
N ARG A 135 -8.12 -22.83 -25.53
CA ARG A 135 -6.82 -22.32 -25.03
C ARG A 135 -7.03 -21.13 -24.13
N ILE A 136 -6.09 -20.95 -23.20
CA ILE A 136 -5.97 -19.76 -22.35
C ILE A 136 -4.64 -19.11 -22.69
N PHE A 137 -4.62 -17.80 -22.87
CA PHE A 137 -3.43 -16.99 -23.08
C PHE A 137 -3.21 -16.08 -21.89
N VAL A 138 -1.99 -16.03 -21.38
CA VAL A 138 -1.58 -15.23 -20.22
C VAL A 138 -0.33 -14.44 -20.53
N SER A 139 -0.31 -13.14 -20.22
CA SER A 139 0.89 -12.30 -20.38
C SER A 139 1.91 -12.56 -19.29
N GLY A 140 3.19 -12.65 -19.68
CA GLY A 140 4.33 -12.98 -18.84
C GLY A 140 5.24 -11.79 -18.52
N GLY A 141 4.71 -10.57 -18.40
CA GLY A 141 5.47 -9.41 -17.94
C GLY A 141 6.77 -9.15 -18.71
N ASP A 142 7.89 -9.03 -18.00
CA ASP A 142 9.21 -8.72 -18.58
C ASP A 142 9.86 -9.92 -19.29
N THR A 143 9.33 -11.14 -19.11
CA THR A 143 9.80 -12.30 -19.88
C THR A 143 9.53 -12.17 -21.38
N GLY A 144 8.63 -11.27 -21.77
CA GLY A 144 8.19 -11.10 -23.17
C GLY A 144 7.43 -12.31 -23.71
N LEU A 145 7.01 -13.25 -22.84
CA LEU A 145 6.29 -14.45 -23.21
C LEU A 145 4.77 -14.25 -23.16
N VAL A 146 4.05 -14.93 -24.04
CA VAL A 146 2.63 -15.22 -23.84
C VAL A 146 2.52 -16.70 -23.52
N HIS A 147 2.15 -17.01 -22.30
CA HIS A 147 1.94 -18.39 -21.86
C HIS A 147 0.65 -18.93 -22.46
N VAL A 148 0.68 -20.21 -22.86
CA VAL A 148 -0.46 -20.91 -23.47
C VAL A 148 -0.81 -22.14 -22.64
N PHE A 149 -2.09 -22.32 -22.41
CA PHE A 149 -2.63 -23.52 -21.77
C PHE A 149 -3.74 -24.09 -22.65
N ASP A 150 -3.72 -25.41 -22.83
CA ASP A 150 -4.88 -26.11 -23.38
C ASP A 150 -5.95 -26.20 -22.29
N TYR A 151 -7.19 -25.92 -22.67
CA TYR A 151 -8.33 -25.97 -21.75
C TYR A 151 -9.40 -26.95 -22.23
N ALA A 152 -9.66 -27.95 -21.40
CA ALA A 152 -10.69 -28.97 -21.65
C ALA A 152 -11.26 -29.49 -20.32
N ASP A 153 -12.55 -29.77 -20.30
CA ASP A 153 -13.26 -30.39 -19.14
C ASP A 153 -13.01 -29.66 -17.81
N GLY A 154 -12.89 -28.32 -17.87
CA GLY A 154 -12.68 -27.47 -16.68
C GLY A 154 -11.27 -27.56 -16.10
N LYS A 155 -10.29 -28.05 -16.86
CA LYS A 155 -8.88 -28.13 -16.50
C LYS A 155 -8.02 -27.40 -17.52
N ALA A 156 -6.94 -26.81 -17.05
CA ALA A 156 -5.90 -26.20 -17.89
C ALA A 156 -4.62 -27.03 -17.80
N THR A 157 -3.95 -27.24 -18.91
CA THR A 157 -2.64 -27.92 -19.00
C THR A 157 -1.67 -27.03 -19.77
N PRO A 158 -0.42 -26.81 -19.30
CA PRO A 158 0.56 -26.03 -20.04
C PRO A 158 0.78 -26.64 -21.42
N ALA A 159 0.59 -25.82 -22.48
CA ALA A 159 1.02 -26.20 -23.83
C ALA A 159 2.54 -26.02 -23.96
N THR A 160 3.14 -26.64 -24.98
CA THR A 160 4.56 -26.46 -25.27
C THR A 160 4.86 -24.95 -25.38
N PRO A 161 5.84 -24.39 -24.65
CA PRO A 161 6.16 -22.99 -24.72
C PRO A 161 6.50 -22.59 -26.15
N VAL A 162 5.78 -21.62 -26.69
CA VAL A 162 6.12 -21.01 -27.97
C VAL A 162 7.19 -19.97 -27.70
N ALA A 163 8.24 -19.95 -28.50
CA ALA A 163 9.33 -18.98 -28.42
C ALA A 163 8.83 -17.53 -28.41
N PRO A 164 9.58 -16.57 -27.84
CA PRO A 164 9.21 -15.16 -27.84
C PRO A 164 8.77 -14.74 -29.24
N ALA A 165 7.70 -13.96 -29.31
CA ALA A 165 7.11 -13.52 -30.57
C ALA A 165 8.14 -12.74 -31.41
N SER A 166 8.77 -13.40 -32.39
CA SER A 166 9.65 -12.78 -33.37
C SER A 166 8.84 -12.36 -34.60
N VAL A 167 9.26 -11.30 -35.26
CA VAL A 167 8.66 -10.92 -36.55
C VAL A 167 8.90 -12.04 -37.56
N ALA A 168 7.87 -12.45 -38.28
CA ALA A 168 7.95 -13.52 -39.29
C ALA A 168 9.07 -13.22 -40.31
N GLY A 169 10.07 -14.11 -40.39
CA GLY A 169 11.20 -13.95 -41.31
C GLY A 169 12.41 -13.18 -40.77
N ALA A 170 12.42 -12.69 -39.56
CA ALA A 170 13.59 -12.11 -38.93
C ALA A 170 14.33 -13.19 -38.10
N VAL A 171 15.61 -13.34 -38.34
CA VAL A 171 16.51 -13.98 -37.36
C VAL A 171 16.44 -13.11 -36.09
N PRO A 172 16.31 -13.69 -34.89
CA PRO A 172 16.28 -12.88 -33.68
C PRO A 172 17.56 -12.04 -33.59
N SER A 173 17.53 -10.79 -34.01
CA SER A 173 18.61 -9.87 -33.75
C SER A 173 18.31 -9.24 -32.39
N VAL A 174 19.24 -9.36 -31.47
CA VAL A 174 19.22 -8.76 -30.12
C VAL A 174 19.11 -7.21 -30.16
N THR A 175 19.10 -6.61 -31.35
CA THR A 175 19.15 -5.18 -31.60
C THR A 175 17.79 -4.53 -31.88
N ASP A 176 16.69 -5.29 -32.04
CA ASP A 176 15.35 -4.75 -32.34
C ASP A 176 14.41 -4.72 -31.10
N SER A 177 14.92 -5.10 -29.96
CA SER A 177 14.15 -5.17 -28.73
C SER A 177 14.41 -3.95 -27.85
N GLY A 178 13.56 -2.96 -27.97
CA GLY A 178 13.29 -2.02 -26.89
C GLY A 178 12.90 -2.78 -25.61
N PRO A 179 12.73 -2.11 -24.48
CA PRO A 179 12.28 -2.74 -23.24
C PRO A 179 10.94 -3.47 -23.46
N ILE A 180 10.77 -4.61 -22.81
CA ILE A 180 9.57 -5.44 -22.94
C ILE A 180 8.93 -5.59 -21.57
N PHE A 181 7.63 -5.32 -21.51
CA PHE A 181 6.76 -5.71 -20.40
C PHE A 181 5.35 -5.97 -20.92
N LEU A 182 4.94 -7.24 -20.96
CA LEU A 182 3.64 -7.65 -21.52
C LEU A 182 2.55 -7.57 -20.46
N ALA A 183 1.55 -6.71 -20.71
CA ALA A 183 0.41 -6.45 -19.83
C ALA A 183 -0.90 -7.00 -20.45
N GLY A 184 -1.94 -6.20 -20.58
CA GLY A 184 -3.27 -6.60 -21.03
C GLY A 184 -3.30 -7.34 -22.36
N LEU A 185 -4.25 -8.28 -22.47
CA LEU A 185 -4.51 -9.08 -23.68
C LEU A 185 -5.95 -8.90 -24.16
N ALA A 186 -6.13 -8.85 -25.50
CA ALA A 186 -7.44 -8.97 -26.14
C ALA A 186 -7.37 -9.96 -27.31
N ILE A 187 -8.52 -10.58 -27.62
CA ILE A 187 -8.64 -11.49 -28.77
C ILE A 187 -9.70 -10.98 -29.74
N HIS A 188 -9.39 -11.01 -31.02
CA HIS A 188 -10.38 -10.65 -32.05
C HIS A 188 -11.40 -11.79 -32.21
N PRO A 189 -12.71 -11.55 -31.98
CA PRO A 189 -13.70 -12.62 -31.94
C PRO A 189 -13.93 -13.35 -33.26
N SER A 190 -13.58 -12.76 -34.40
CA SER A 190 -13.75 -13.37 -35.72
C SER A 190 -12.47 -14.02 -36.27
N THR A 191 -11.30 -13.38 -36.08
CA THR A 191 -10.02 -13.88 -36.64
C THR A 191 -9.21 -14.70 -35.66
N GLY A 192 -9.44 -14.56 -34.36
CA GLY A 192 -8.62 -15.16 -33.30
C GLY A 192 -7.30 -14.45 -33.02
N ARG A 193 -6.94 -13.40 -33.80
CA ARG A 193 -5.71 -12.62 -33.55
C ARG A 193 -5.66 -12.11 -32.14
N ILE A 194 -4.46 -12.15 -31.54
CA ILE A 194 -4.22 -11.72 -30.16
C ILE A 194 -3.53 -10.37 -30.20
N TYR A 195 -4.02 -9.44 -29.39
CA TYR A 195 -3.44 -8.12 -29.20
C TYR A 195 -2.87 -8.08 -27.78
N VAL A 196 -1.60 -7.66 -27.64
CA VAL A 196 -0.86 -7.65 -26.38
C VAL A 196 -0.33 -6.25 -26.14
N CYS A 197 -0.60 -5.68 -25.00
CA CYS A 197 0.03 -4.43 -24.55
C CYS A 197 1.49 -4.70 -24.23
N ASN A 198 2.44 -4.10 -24.94
CA ASN A 198 3.83 -3.97 -24.53
C ASN A 198 3.99 -2.62 -23.86
N GLU A 199 3.83 -2.62 -22.54
CA GLU A 199 3.77 -1.41 -21.72
C GLU A 199 5.09 -0.63 -21.77
N ALA A 200 6.21 -1.34 -21.65
CA ALA A 200 7.54 -0.73 -21.58
C ALA A 200 7.96 -0.04 -22.90
N ASN A 201 7.40 -0.42 -24.05
CA ASN A 201 7.74 0.17 -25.36
C ASN A 201 6.57 0.93 -26.02
N HIS A 202 5.47 1.19 -25.28
CA HIS A 202 4.36 2.02 -25.72
C HIS A 202 3.71 1.54 -27.04
N GLU A 203 3.44 0.25 -27.16
CA GLU A 203 2.95 -0.38 -28.39
C GLU A 203 2.01 -1.57 -28.12
N ILE A 204 1.22 -1.93 -29.12
CA ILE A 204 0.48 -3.20 -29.17
C ILE A 204 1.19 -4.16 -30.11
N TRP A 205 1.43 -5.38 -29.65
CA TRP A 205 1.81 -6.48 -30.52
C TRP A 205 0.58 -7.20 -31.06
N VAL A 206 0.56 -7.49 -32.37
CA VAL A 206 -0.46 -8.29 -33.02
C VAL A 206 0.14 -9.68 -33.27
N LEU A 207 -0.42 -10.71 -32.62
CA LEU A 207 0.10 -12.07 -32.69
C LEU A 207 -0.86 -12.98 -33.44
N ASN A 208 -0.27 -13.90 -34.21
CA ASN A 208 -0.98 -15.02 -34.79
C ASN A 208 -1.44 -15.97 -33.68
N PRO A 209 -2.71 -16.41 -33.65
CA PRO A 209 -3.26 -17.21 -32.55
C PRO A 209 -2.70 -18.66 -32.48
N ASP A 210 -2.16 -19.18 -33.55
CA ASP A 210 -1.67 -20.57 -33.62
C ASP A 210 -0.16 -20.66 -33.39
N THR A 211 0.59 -19.70 -33.95
CA THR A 211 2.06 -19.70 -33.90
C THR A 211 2.65 -18.74 -32.89
N LEU A 212 1.85 -17.78 -32.39
CA LEU A 212 2.27 -16.62 -31.57
C LEU A 212 3.34 -15.74 -32.23
N VAL A 213 3.59 -15.91 -33.52
CA VAL A 213 4.48 -15.01 -34.28
C VAL A 213 3.86 -13.62 -34.32
N ARG A 214 4.67 -12.59 -34.05
CA ARG A 214 4.27 -11.18 -34.15
C ARG A 214 4.10 -10.78 -35.61
N GLU A 215 2.85 -10.51 -36.00
CA GLU A 215 2.51 -10.10 -37.36
C GLU A 215 2.62 -8.57 -37.59
N ALA A 216 2.42 -7.79 -36.53
CA ALA A 216 2.52 -6.32 -36.57
C ALA A 216 2.82 -5.75 -35.18
N THR A 217 3.28 -4.49 -35.18
CA THR A 217 3.45 -3.63 -34.00
C THR A 217 2.75 -2.30 -34.29
N ILE A 218 1.96 -1.81 -33.32
CA ILE A 218 1.14 -0.62 -33.46
C ILE A 218 1.45 0.34 -32.31
N PRO A 219 1.94 1.57 -32.54
CA PRO A 219 2.25 2.53 -31.48
C PRO A 219 0.97 2.99 -30.77
N THR A 220 1.08 3.28 -29.46
CA THR A 220 0.01 3.77 -28.60
C THR A 220 0.37 5.09 -27.91
N GLY A 221 -0.36 5.49 -26.89
CA GLY A 221 0.10 6.44 -25.87
C GLY A 221 1.08 5.77 -24.91
N GLN A 222 1.47 6.49 -23.85
CA GLN A 222 2.48 5.99 -22.91
C GLN A 222 1.90 4.89 -21.98
N HIS A 223 2.65 3.81 -21.80
CA HIS A 223 2.34 2.70 -20.92
C HIS A 223 0.94 2.06 -21.20
N PRO A 224 0.73 1.39 -22.37
CA PRO A 224 -0.51 0.69 -22.66
C PRO A 224 -0.70 -0.45 -21.68
N HIS A 225 -1.81 -0.41 -20.91
CA HIS A 225 -2.01 -1.32 -19.78
C HIS A 225 -3.08 -2.37 -20.01
N SER A 226 -4.26 -1.97 -20.48
CA SER A 226 -5.39 -2.86 -20.76
C SER A 226 -5.90 -2.62 -22.18
N CYS A 227 -6.43 -3.66 -22.86
CA CYS A 227 -7.01 -3.50 -24.18
C CYS A 227 -8.26 -4.35 -24.35
N LEU A 228 -9.17 -3.89 -25.26
CA LEU A 228 -10.45 -4.52 -25.51
C LEU A 228 -10.91 -4.29 -26.95
N VAL A 229 -11.38 -5.34 -27.64
CA VAL A 229 -11.98 -5.22 -28.98
C VAL A 229 -13.40 -4.68 -28.87
N GLY A 230 -13.71 -3.62 -29.61
CA GLY A 230 -15.00 -2.96 -29.63
C GLY A 230 -16.16 -3.87 -30.11
N ALA A 231 -17.40 -3.50 -29.77
CA ALA A 231 -18.61 -4.20 -30.22
C ALA A 231 -18.72 -4.28 -31.75
N ASP A 232 -18.19 -3.30 -32.46
CA ASP A 232 -18.14 -3.23 -33.92
C ASP A 232 -17.15 -4.24 -34.56
N ARG A 233 -16.28 -4.85 -33.76
CA ARG A 233 -15.20 -5.77 -34.19
C ARG A 233 -14.21 -5.14 -35.19
N LYS A 234 -14.18 -3.82 -35.25
CA LYS A 234 -13.31 -3.06 -36.16
C LYS A 234 -12.25 -2.28 -35.44
N HIS A 235 -12.50 -1.95 -34.17
CA HIS A 235 -11.61 -1.14 -33.38
C HIS A 235 -11.12 -1.89 -32.11
N LEU A 236 -9.87 -1.61 -31.75
CA LEU A 236 -9.31 -1.96 -30.43
C LEU A 236 -9.17 -0.68 -29.62
N TYR A 237 -9.60 -0.71 -28.38
CA TYR A 237 -9.41 0.35 -27.39
C TYR A 237 -8.32 -0.06 -26.42
N VAL A 238 -7.37 0.86 -26.15
CA VAL A 238 -6.20 0.60 -25.31
C VAL A 238 -6.06 1.71 -24.28
N THR A 239 -6.08 1.38 -23.00
CA THR A 239 -5.76 2.36 -21.94
C THR A 239 -4.28 2.65 -21.93
N ASN A 240 -3.91 3.93 -21.85
CA ASN A 240 -2.52 4.37 -21.72
C ASN A 240 -2.32 4.91 -20.29
N TRP A 241 -1.82 4.08 -19.42
CA TRP A 241 -1.71 4.33 -17.98
C TRP A 241 -0.90 5.58 -17.66
N GLY A 242 0.14 5.86 -18.46
CA GLY A 242 1.04 6.98 -18.31
C GLY A 242 0.73 8.22 -19.15
N SER A 243 -0.47 8.35 -19.79
CA SER A 243 -0.78 9.51 -20.64
C SER A 243 -2.25 9.90 -20.71
N ARG A 244 -3.06 9.60 -19.70
CA ARG A 244 -4.46 10.05 -19.55
C ARG A 244 -5.29 9.89 -20.83
N SER A 245 -5.12 8.76 -21.51
CA SER A 245 -5.76 8.56 -22.81
C SER A 245 -6.16 7.12 -23.08
N VAL A 246 -7.08 6.94 -24.02
CA VAL A 246 -7.42 5.67 -24.65
C VAL A 246 -7.04 5.75 -26.12
N THR A 247 -6.13 4.90 -26.58
CA THR A 247 -5.78 4.78 -28.00
C THR A 247 -6.83 3.95 -28.72
N ILE A 248 -7.29 4.46 -29.87
CA ILE A 248 -8.16 3.74 -30.83
C ILE A 248 -7.31 3.20 -31.97
N ILE A 249 -7.42 1.91 -32.24
CA ILE A 249 -6.71 1.22 -33.33
C ILE A 249 -7.71 0.62 -34.31
N ASP A 250 -7.53 0.89 -35.61
CA ASP A 250 -8.23 0.22 -36.73
C ASP A 250 -7.62 -1.17 -36.95
N LEU A 251 -8.40 -2.22 -36.65
CA LEU A 251 -7.95 -3.61 -36.70
C LEU A 251 -7.74 -4.16 -38.12
N ALA A 252 -8.44 -3.59 -39.12
CA ALA A 252 -8.27 -3.99 -40.51
C ALA A 252 -6.96 -3.47 -41.10
N LYS A 253 -6.52 -2.29 -40.65
CA LYS A 253 -5.31 -1.61 -41.11
C LYS A 253 -4.11 -1.81 -40.20
N ASN A 254 -4.30 -2.41 -39.03
CA ASN A 254 -3.30 -2.47 -37.93
C ASN A 254 -2.68 -1.08 -37.67
N ARG A 255 -3.52 -0.05 -37.53
CA ARG A 255 -3.06 1.33 -37.43
C ARG A 255 -3.79 2.10 -36.34
N ARG A 256 -3.01 2.86 -35.55
CA ARG A 256 -3.55 3.86 -34.59
C ARG A 256 -4.37 4.89 -35.37
N VAL A 257 -5.60 5.13 -34.94
CA VAL A 257 -6.51 6.15 -35.47
C VAL A 257 -6.29 7.46 -34.71
N ARG A 258 -6.48 7.45 -33.40
CA ARG A 258 -6.33 8.62 -32.53
C ARG A 258 -6.32 8.20 -31.05
N ASP A 259 -6.07 9.17 -30.18
CA ASP A 259 -6.27 9.02 -28.71
C ASP A 259 -7.48 9.85 -28.28
N LEU A 260 -8.22 9.31 -27.31
CA LEU A 260 -9.25 10.03 -26.57
C LEU A 260 -8.71 10.39 -25.19
N THR A 261 -8.85 11.65 -24.79
CA THR A 261 -8.49 12.08 -23.44
C THR A 261 -9.50 11.54 -22.42
N VAL A 262 -9.01 10.97 -21.35
CA VAL A 262 -9.78 10.48 -20.19
C VAL A 262 -9.16 10.98 -18.89
N GLY A 263 -9.58 10.43 -17.75
CA GLY A 263 -9.02 10.75 -16.44
C GLY A 263 -7.57 10.30 -16.24
N LEU A 264 -7.05 10.52 -15.06
CA LEU A 264 -5.67 10.23 -14.67
C LEU A 264 -5.50 8.73 -14.43
N ARG A 265 -4.42 8.14 -14.97
CA ARG A 265 -4.07 6.72 -14.85
C ARG A 265 -5.21 5.76 -15.25
N PRO A 266 -5.63 5.77 -16.55
CA PRO A 266 -6.64 4.81 -17.03
C PRO A 266 -6.07 3.40 -17.04
N ASN A 267 -6.68 2.46 -16.30
CA ASN A 267 -6.11 1.13 -16.06
C ASN A 267 -7.00 -0.05 -16.50
N ASP A 268 -8.33 0.06 -16.52
CA ASP A 268 -9.18 -1.04 -16.98
C ASP A 268 -10.31 -0.54 -17.89
N LEU A 269 -10.88 -1.48 -18.68
CA LEU A 269 -11.91 -1.27 -19.68
C LEU A 269 -13.04 -2.29 -19.54
N ALA A 270 -14.28 -1.83 -19.65
CA ALA A 270 -15.45 -2.70 -19.80
C ALA A 270 -16.36 -2.19 -20.92
N LEU A 271 -16.97 -3.09 -21.68
CA LEU A 271 -17.86 -2.78 -22.79
C LEU A 271 -19.27 -3.27 -22.49
N ALA A 272 -20.25 -2.37 -22.56
CA ALA A 272 -21.66 -2.76 -22.50
C ALA A 272 -22.17 -3.25 -23.87
N PRO A 273 -23.26 -4.07 -23.89
CA PRO A 273 -23.84 -4.57 -25.13
C PRO A 273 -24.33 -3.49 -26.08
N ASP A 274 -24.65 -2.30 -25.57
CA ASP A 274 -25.10 -1.14 -26.35
C ASP A 274 -23.94 -0.31 -26.96
N GLY A 275 -22.71 -0.74 -26.77
CA GLY A 275 -21.51 -0.11 -27.32
C GLY A 275 -20.91 0.99 -26.43
N ARG A 276 -21.41 1.21 -25.20
CA ARG A 276 -20.74 2.10 -24.23
C ARG A 276 -19.47 1.43 -23.72
N LEU A 277 -18.37 2.17 -23.81
CA LEU A 277 -17.08 1.78 -23.23
C LEU A 277 -16.86 2.54 -21.91
N PHE A 278 -16.63 1.81 -20.85
CA PHE A 278 -16.28 2.32 -19.52
C PHE A 278 -14.78 2.23 -19.31
N VAL A 279 -14.18 3.30 -18.83
CA VAL A 279 -12.73 3.43 -18.58
C VAL A 279 -12.51 3.79 -17.12
N ALA A 280 -11.92 2.90 -16.34
CA ALA A 280 -11.52 3.19 -14.97
C ALA A 280 -10.27 4.08 -14.98
N CYS A 281 -10.30 5.17 -14.21
CA CYS A 281 -9.21 6.13 -14.06
C CYS A 281 -8.84 6.23 -12.58
N SER A 282 -7.81 5.48 -12.17
CA SER A 282 -7.46 5.28 -10.77
C SER A 282 -7.01 6.56 -10.05
N GLY A 283 -6.39 7.48 -10.78
CA GLY A 283 -5.76 8.66 -10.21
C GLY A 283 -6.68 9.85 -9.93
N ASP A 284 -7.93 9.83 -10.39
CA ASP A 284 -8.90 10.90 -10.13
C ASP A 284 -10.27 10.40 -9.67
N ASN A 285 -10.35 9.13 -9.23
CA ASN A 285 -11.56 8.50 -8.69
C ASN A 285 -12.73 8.53 -9.68
N THR A 286 -12.51 8.28 -10.98
CA THR A 286 -13.55 8.37 -12.00
C THR A 286 -13.66 7.14 -12.90
N VAL A 287 -14.85 6.95 -13.48
CA VAL A 287 -15.08 6.10 -14.64
C VAL A 287 -15.60 6.98 -15.76
N HIS A 288 -14.86 7.03 -16.88
CA HIS A 288 -15.29 7.74 -18.09
C HIS A 288 -16.15 6.84 -18.96
N VAL A 289 -17.29 7.35 -19.44
CA VAL A 289 -18.21 6.63 -20.34
C VAL A 289 -18.06 7.18 -21.75
N ILE A 290 -17.66 6.34 -22.70
CA ILE A 290 -17.42 6.69 -24.09
C ILE A 290 -18.47 6.00 -24.94
N ASN A 291 -19.16 6.75 -25.81
CA ASN A 291 -20.06 6.20 -26.82
C ASN A 291 -19.27 5.82 -28.10
N THR A 292 -18.94 4.52 -28.22
CA THR A 292 -18.14 4.05 -29.36
C THR A 292 -18.88 4.12 -30.72
N GLY A 293 -20.21 4.15 -30.73
CA GLY A 293 -21.01 4.26 -31.94
C GLY A 293 -21.11 5.68 -32.53
N LYS A 294 -20.65 6.70 -31.78
CA LYS A 294 -20.67 8.11 -32.17
C LYS A 294 -19.29 8.77 -32.17
N LEU A 295 -18.24 7.98 -32.30
CA LEU A 295 -16.89 8.49 -32.52
C LEU A 295 -16.85 9.04 -33.93
N GLU A 296 -16.55 10.35 -34.08
CA GLU A 296 -16.47 11.00 -35.37
C GLU A 296 -15.40 10.35 -36.26
N THR A 297 -15.73 10.10 -37.51
CA THR A 297 -14.77 9.55 -38.47
C THR A 297 -13.72 10.58 -38.84
N GLU A 298 -12.52 10.11 -39.26
CA GLU A 298 -11.38 10.94 -39.66
C GLU A 298 -11.83 12.07 -40.61
N GLY A 299 -11.59 13.34 -40.23
CA GLY A 299 -11.75 14.49 -41.14
C GLY A 299 -12.35 15.75 -40.54
N GLU A 300 -13.02 15.73 -39.43
CA GLU A 300 -13.56 16.96 -38.83
C GLU A 300 -12.60 17.51 -37.79
N ALA A 301 -11.97 18.65 -38.11
CA ALA A 301 -11.08 19.37 -37.19
C ALA A 301 -11.88 20.01 -36.04
N ALA A 302 -12.03 19.30 -34.95
CA ALA A 302 -12.63 19.84 -33.73
C ALA A 302 -11.78 21.00 -33.16
N SER A 303 -12.44 22.01 -32.57
CA SER A 303 -11.74 23.08 -31.87
C SER A 303 -10.93 22.54 -30.67
N PRO A 304 -9.84 23.18 -30.24
CA PRO A 304 -9.02 22.72 -29.09
C PRO A 304 -9.82 22.43 -27.83
N ALA A 305 -10.87 23.22 -27.55
CA ALA A 305 -11.76 23.02 -26.39
C ALA A 305 -12.66 21.78 -26.52
N ARG A 306 -13.03 21.39 -27.74
CA ARG A 306 -13.84 20.20 -28.03
C ARG A 306 -13.01 18.92 -27.95
N ARG A 307 -11.70 18.98 -28.23
CA ARG A 307 -10.78 17.82 -28.19
C ARG A 307 -10.55 17.25 -26.82
N LEU A 308 -10.66 18.06 -25.77
CA LEU A 308 -10.43 17.63 -24.38
C LEU A 308 -11.43 16.58 -23.89
N TRP A 309 -12.66 16.54 -24.46
CA TRP A 309 -13.73 15.65 -24.00
C TRP A 309 -14.41 14.89 -25.14
N GLU A 310 -13.75 14.79 -26.28
CA GLU A 310 -14.29 14.13 -27.45
C GLU A 310 -14.54 12.65 -27.20
N GLY A 311 -15.77 12.19 -27.42
CA GLY A 311 -16.19 10.81 -27.14
C GLY A 311 -16.70 10.56 -25.75
N THR A 312 -16.22 11.28 -24.71
CA THR A 312 -16.72 11.15 -23.35
C THR A 312 -18.11 11.78 -23.23
N ARG A 313 -19.09 11.02 -22.79
CA ARG A 313 -20.48 11.43 -22.61
C ARG A 313 -20.88 11.61 -21.17
N GLU A 314 -20.20 10.91 -20.27
CA GLU A 314 -20.44 10.94 -18.82
C GLU A 314 -19.14 10.65 -18.07
N VAL A 315 -19.02 11.24 -16.89
CA VAL A 315 -17.96 10.91 -15.92
C VAL A 315 -18.63 10.52 -14.61
N ILE A 316 -18.43 9.29 -14.18
CA ILE A 316 -19.00 8.74 -12.95
C ILE A 316 -17.95 8.85 -11.86
N SER A 317 -18.26 9.53 -10.75
CA SER A 317 -17.38 9.53 -9.57
C SER A 317 -17.49 8.21 -8.82
N THR A 318 -16.36 7.61 -8.46
CA THR A 318 -16.28 6.36 -7.68
C THR A 318 -16.14 6.59 -6.18
N SER A 319 -16.08 7.85 -5.77
CA SER A 319 -15.90 8.26 -4.38
C SER A 319 -17.16 7.98 -3.54
N LEU A 320 -16.93 7.69 -2.25
CA LEU A 320 -18.02 7.49 -1.28
C LEU A 320 -18.85 8.77 -1.03
N TYR A 321 -18.26 9.93 -1.27
CA TYR A 321 -18.83 11.24 -1.08
C TYR A 321 -18.51 12.15 -2.27
N PRO A 322 -19.40 13.11 -2.63
CA PRO A 322 -19.22 13.97 -3.81
C PRO A 322 -17.93 14.81 -3.80
N GLN A 323 -17.45 15.18 -2.62
CA GLN A 323 -16.21 15.96 -2.44
C GLN A 323 -15.16 15.10 -1.77
N SER A 324 -14.51 14.28 -2.54
CA SER A 324 -13.43 13.43 -2.06
C SER A 324 -12.12 13.76 -2.77
N LEU A 325 -11.04 13.75 -2.00
CA LEU A 325 -9.69 13.73 -2.54
C LEU A 325 -9.38 12.36 -3.15
N GLU A 326 -8.24 12.23 -3.83
CA GLU A 326 -7.73 10.95 -4.35
C GLU A 326 -7.69 9.87 -3.26
N GLY A 327 -7.93 8.60 -3.64
CA GLY A 327 -7.83 7.45 -2.76
C GLY A 327 -8.98 6.45 -2.87
N SER A 328 -9.92 6.56 -3.84
CA SER A 328 -10.83 5.45 -4.16
C SER A 328 -10.14 4.39 -5.01
N THR A 329 -9.34 4.81 -5.97
CA THR A 329 -8.54 3.96 -6.86
C THR A 329 -9.39 2.91 -7.56
N PRO A 330 -10.28 3.32 -8.52
CA PRO A 330 -11.02 2.37 -9.34
C PRO A 330 -10.05 1.54 -10.20
N ASP A 331 -10.00 0.24 -9.96
CA ASP A 331 -8.94 -0.64 -10.42
C ASP A 331 -9.41 -1.75 -11.37
N ALA A 332 -10.70 -2.08 -11.34
CA ALA A 332 -11.29 -3.08 -12.22
C ALA A 332 -12.79 -2.81 -12.48
N LEU A 333 -13.24 -3.22 -13.66
CA LEU A 333 -14.59 -3.03 -14.15
C LEU A 333 -15.24 -4.35 -14.60
N ALA A 334 -16.54 -4.53 -14.33
CA ALA A 334 -17.33 -5.57 -14.93
C ALA A 334 -18.75 -5.07 -15.24
N VAL A 335 -19.24 -5.35 -16.45
CA VAL A 335 -20.64 -5.15 -16.83
C VAL A 335 -21.41 -6.43 -16.64
N SER A 336 -22.61 -6.36 -16.04
CA SER A 336 -23.47 -7.52 -15.87
C SER A 336 -23.87 -8.13 -17.24
N PRO A 337 -24.13 -9.46 -17.30
CA PRO A 337 -24.51 -10.12 -18.57
C PRO A 337 -25.73 -9.54 -19.26
N ASP A 338 -26.66 -8.93 -18.52
CA ASP A 338 -27.84 -8.25 -19.05
C ASP A 338 -27.58 -6.79 -19.48
N GLY A 339 -26.37 -6.28 -19.30
CA GLY A 339 -25.98 -4.93 -19.64
C GLY A 339 -26.58 -3.81 -18.77
N SER A 340 -27.21 -4.16 -17.64
CA SER A 340 -27.93 -3.19 -16.80
C SER A 340 -27.10 -2.58 -15.68
N THR A 341 -26.00 -3.23 -15.28
CA THR A 341 -25.24 -2.87 -14.10
C THR A 341 -23.73 -2.86 -14.41
N LEU A 342 -23.05 -1.82 -13.95
CA LEU A 342 -21.59 -1.74 -13.90
C LEU A 342 -21.13 -1.93 -12.44
N PHE A 343 -20.14 -2.78 -12.26
CA PHE A 343 -19.42 -2.97 -10.99
C PHE A 343 -18.02 -2.39 -11.13
N VAL A 344 -17.63 -1.57 -10.15
CA VAL A 344 -16.32 -0.90 -10.11
C VAL A 344 -15.61 -1.29 -8.81
N ALA A 345 -14.50 -1.99 -8.90
CA ALA A 345 -13.66 -2.29 -7.76
C ALA A 345 -12.83 -1.05 -7.37
N ASN A 346 -13.05 -0.52 -6.17
CA ASN A 346 -12.32 0.60 -5.60
C ASN A 346 -11.26 0.05 -4.65
N ALA A 347 -10.02 -0.08 -5.14
CA ALA A 347 -8.95 -0.81 -4.47
C ALA A 347 -8.62 -0.26 -3.08
N ASP A 348 -8.37 1.04 -2.98
CA ASP A 348 -7.96 1.67 -1.73
C ASP A 348 -9.11 1.91 -0.74
N ASN A 349 -10.35 1.80 -1.19
CA ASN A 349 -11.54 1.93 -0.33
C ASN A 349 -12.16 0.59 0.09
N ASN A 350 -11.56 -0.55 -0.28
CA ASN A 350 -12.02 -1.89 0.09
C ASN A 350 -13.50 -2.12 -0.22
N ASN A 351 -13.97 -1.66 -1.39
CA ASN A 351 -15.37 -1.82 -1.78
C ASN A 351 -15.55 -1.99 -3.30
N VAL A 352 -16.72 -2.45 -3.67
CA VAL A 352 -17.20 -2.43 -5.07
C VAL A 352 -18.38 -1.48 -5.17
N MET A 353 -18.26 -0.44 -6.01
CA MET A 353 -19.37 0.44 -6.37
C MET A 353 -20.29 -0.25 -7.37
N VAL A 354 -21.59 -0.12 -7.17
CA VAL A 354 -22.65 -0.69 -8.03
C VAL A 354 -23.38 0.45 -8.72
N VAL A 355 -23.37 0.46 -10.05
CA VAL A 355 -23.93 1.52 -10.88
C VAL A 355 -25.02 0.94 -11.80
N ASP A 356 -26.21 1.50 -11.75
CA ASP A 356 -27.26 1.23 -12.72
C ASP A 356 -26.92 1.98 -14.02
N ILE A 357 -26.70 1.22 -15.08
CA ILE A 357 -26.36 1.71 -16.41
C ILE A 357 -27.47 1.38 -17.44
N SER A 358 -28.68 1.04 -16.98
CA SER A 358 -29.80 0.64 -17.84
C SER A 358 -30.34 1.79 -18.72
N ASN A 359 -29.80 2.99 -18.57
CA ASN A 359 -30.15 4.19 -19.35
C ASN A 359 -31.64 4.53 -19.36
N ARG A 360 -32.11 5.12 -18.29
CA ARG A 360 -33.54 5.48 -18.07
C ARG A 360 -34.00 6.77 -18.76
N LEU A 361 -33.19 7.34 -19.63
CA LEU A 361 -33.53 8.56 -20.35
C LEU A 361 -34.66 8.30 -21.39
N THR A 362 -35.32 9.38 -21.83
CA THR A 362 -36.28 9.33 -22.89
C THR A 362 -35.64 8.85 -24.21
N GLU A 363 -36.46 8.35 -25.12
CA GLU A 363 -35.97 7.84 -26.40
C GLU A 363 -35.23 8.94 -27.19
N GLU A 364 -35.75 10.16 -27.19
CA GLU A 364 -35.13 11.32 -27.85
C GLU A 364 -33.73 11.66 -27.25
N ALA A 365 -33.58 11.54 -25.91
CA ALA A 365 -32.29 11.79 -25.29
C ALA A 365 -31.28 10.66 -25.62
N ARG A 366 -31.74 9.39 -25.69
CA ARG A 366 -30.93 8.26 -26.15
C ARG A 366 -30.53 8.38 -27.62
N GLU A 367 -31.45 8.84 -28.49
CA GLU A 367 -31.13 9.09 -29.89
C GLU A 367 -30.08 10.20 -30.07
N ARG A 368 -30.06 11.21 -29.19
CA ARG A 368 -28.98 12.22 -29.18
C ARG A 368 -27.65 11.63 -28.64
N GLY A 369 -27.69 10.43 -28.07
CA GLY A 369 -26.53 9.77 -27.45
C GLY A 369 -26.23 10.24 -26.06
N ASP A 370 -27.25 10.76 -25.37
CA ASP A 370 -27.14 11.09 -23.93
C ASP A 370 -27.24 9.81 -23.12
N PHE A 371 -26.49 9.73 -22.01
CA PHE A 371 -26.53 8.66 -21.02
C PHE A 371 -26.66 9.23 -19.64
N ILE A 372 -27.26 8.47 -18.73
CA ILE A 372 -27.28 8.74 -17.32
C ILE A 372 -27.09 7.45 -16.56
N SER A 373 -26.10 7.43 -15.69
CA SER A 373 -25.81 6.33 -14.79
C SER A 373 -26.14 6.72 -13.35
N LEU A 374 -26.65 5.77 -12.54
CA LEU A 374 -27.05 6.03 -11.17
C LEU A 374 -26.27 5.11 -10.23
N VAL A 375 -25.53 5.70 -9.28
CA VAL A 375 -24.85 4.92 -8.24
C VAL A 375 -25.90 4.36 -7.28
N ASN A 376 -26.05 3.03 -7.26
CA ASN A 376 -26.98 2.32 -6.39
C ASN A 376 -26.43 2.12 -4.98
N GLY A 377 -25.09 2.11 -4.82
CA GLY A 377 -24.42 1.95 -3.55
C GLY A 377 -23.07 1.23 -3.65
N PHE A 378 -22.60 0.74 -2.51
CA PHE A 378 -21.28 0.14 -2.36
C PHE A 378 -21.38 -1.18 -1.59
N ILE A 379 -20.61 -2.19 -2.00
CA ILE A 379 -20.51 -3.51 -1.35
C ILE A 379 -19.14 -3.57 -0.64
N PRO A 380 -19.09 -3.89 0.67
CA PRO A 380 -17.83 -4.05 1.38
C PRO A 380 -17.15 -5.34 0.91
N VAL A 381 -15.85 -5.27 0.60
CA VAL A 381 -15.03 -6.41 0.16
C VAL A 381 -13.74 -6.50 0.97
N GLY A 382 -12.84 -7.41 0.59
CA GLY A 382 -11.55 -7.56 1.24
C GLY A 382 -10.58 -6.42 0.93
N TRP A 383 -9.36 -6.56 1.40
CA TRP A 383 -8.32 -5.56 1.28
C TRP A 383 -7.78 -5.51 -0.15
N TYR A 384 -7.83 -4.31 -0.74
CA TYR A 384 -7.31 -3.97 -2.06
C TYR A 384 -7.90 -4.83 -3.19
N PRO A 385 -9.21 -4.66 -3.54
CA PRO A 385 -9.83 -5.40 -4.63
C PRO A 385 -9.23 -5.03 -5.98
N THR A 386 -8.78 -6.04 -6.76
CA THR A 386 -8.00 -5.89 -7.99
C THR A 386 -8.68 -6.43 -9.24
N ALA A 387 -9.71 -7.26 -9.09
CA ALA A 387 -10.48 -7.77 -10.21
C ALA A 387 -11.93 -8.07 -9.80
N VAL A 388 -12.85 -7.94 -10.77
CA VAL A 388 -14.27 -8.20 -10.58
C VAL A 388 -14.86 -8.96 -11.77
N ALA A 389 -15.75 -9.92 -11.50
CA ALA A 389 -16.45 -10.67 -12.51
C ALA A 389 -17.88 -11.02 -12.04
N VAL A 390 -18.81 -11.14 -12.97
CA VAL A 390 -20.22 -11.48 -12.69
C VAL A 390 -20.52 -12.87 -13.23
N SER A 391 -21.24 -13.68 -12.45
CA SER A 391 -21.67 -15.02 -12.89
C SER A 391 -22.55 -14.95 -14.14
N PRO A 392 -22.54 -15.97 -15.00
CA PRO A 392 -23.33 -15.98 -16.24
C PRO A 392 -24.85 -15.90 -16.04
N ASP A 393 -25.34 -16.30 -14.87
CA ASP A 393 -26.75 -16.20 -14.46
C ASP A 393 -27.09 -14.85 -13.80
N ASN A 394 -26.09 -13.94 -13.70
CA ASN A 394 -26.23 -12.63 -13.08
C ASN A 394 -26.59 -12.66 -11.58
N GLN A 395 -26.33 -13.77 -10.86
CA GLN A 395 -26.72 -13.94 -9.46
C GLN A 395 -25.56 -13.76 -8.47
N THR A 396 -24.32 -13.88 -8.92
CA THR A 396 -23.14 -13.81 -8.04
C THR A 396 -22.11 -12.86 -8.61
N LEU A 397 -21.61 -11.99 -7.74
CA LEU A 397 -20.44 -11.15 -8.01
C LEU A 397 -19.21 -11.84 -7.42
N PHE A 398 -18.14 -11.97 -8.20
CA PHE A 398 -16.83 -12.44 -7.75
C PHE A 398 -15.88 -11.27 -7.69
N VAL A 399 -15.19 -11.11 -6.57
CA VAL A 399 -14.20 -10.05 -6.34
C VAL A 399 -12.89 -10.65 -5.89
N ALA A 400 -11.81 -10.37 -6.61
CA ALA A 400 -10.47 -10.70 -6.14
C ALA A 400 -9.95 -9.59 -5.22
N ASN A 401 -9.53 -9.95 -4.02
CA ASN A 401 -8.91 -9.04 -3.06
C ASN A 401 -7.40 -9.32 -3.09
N GLY A 402 -6.63 -8.40 -3.61
CA GLY A 402 -5.20 -8.59 -3.90
C GLY A 402 -4.34 -8.82 -2.67
N LYS A 403 -4.63 -8.12 -1.58
CA LYS A 403 -3.91 -8.22 -0.30
C LYS A 403 -4.66 -9.06 0.75
N GLY A 404 -5.87 -9.55 0.45
CA GLY A 404 -6.64 -10.50 1.26
C GLY A 404 -7.69 -9.89 2.17
N LEU A 405 -7.76 -10.34 3.43
CA LEU A 405 -8.86 -10.00 4.34
C LEU A 405 -8.41 -9.29 5.62
N GLN A 406 -7.12 -9.27 5.91
CA GLN A 406 -6.55 -8.67 7.13
C GLN A 406 -5.05 -8.43 6.98
N SER A 407 -4.50 -7.52 7.79
CA SER A 407 -3.06 -7.43 8.06
C SER A 407 -2.69 -8.30 9.26
N ARG A 408 -1.41 -8.64 9.41
CA ARG A 408 -0.91 -9.50 10.48
C ARG A 408 0.57 -9.28 10.80
N ALA A 409 0.98 -9.78 11.93
CA ALA A 409 2.41 -9.94 12.23
C ALA A 409 3.07 -10.84 11.17
N ASN A 410 4.34 -10.59 10.88
CA ASN A 410 5.10 -11.32 9.86
C ASN A 410 5.73 -12.63 10.37
N PHE A 411 4.99 -13.36 11.19
CA PHE A 411 5.30 -14.74 11.55
C PHE A 411 4.50 -15.70 10.65
N PRO A 412 5.07 -16.85 10.27
CA PRO A 412 4.34 -17.82 9.46
C PRO A 412 3.06 -18.22 10.19
N ALA A 413 1.93 -18.16 9.49
CA ALA A 413 0.60 -18.40 10.05
C ALA A 413 0.46 -19.82 10.63
N THR A 414 1.12 -20.80 10.02
CA THR A 414 1.29 -22.18 10.51
C THR A 414 2.42 -22.87 9.74
N THR A 415 3.04 -23.89 10.33
CA THR A 415 3.97 -24.82 9.64
C THR A 415 3.32 -25.63 8.51
N SER A 416 2.01 -25.48 8.33
CA SER A 416 1.19 -26.18 7.33
C SER A 416 0.74 -25.28 6.17
N ASP A 417 1.22 -24.04 6.07
CA ASP A 417 0.91 -23.20 4.92
C ASP A 417 1.58 -23.76 3.66
N PRO A 418 0.82 -24.28 2.68
CA PRO A 418 1.39 -24.84 1.46
C PRO A 418 2.09 -23.80 0.58
N ARG A 419 1.93 -22.50 0.85
CA ARG A 419 2.58 -21.40 0.15
C ARG A 419 3.95 -21.05 0.72
N SER A 420 4.31 -21.53 1.90
CA SER A 420 5.66 -21.38 2.42
C SER A 420 6.50 -22.57 1.97
N PRO A 421 7.24 -22.49 0.84
CA PRO A 421 8.11 -23.57 0.37
C PRO A 421 9.29 -23.76 1.31
N ASN A 422 9.57 -22.81 2.18
CA ASN A 422 10.62 -22.88 3.17
C ASN A 422 10.05 -23.37 4.51
N LYS A 423 10.27 -24.64 4.80
CA LYS A 423 10.00 -25.26 6.10
C LYS A 423 10.90 -24.71 7.23
N SER A 424 11.46 -23.51 7.06
CA SER A 424 12.29 -22.85 8.05
C SER A 424 11.39 -22.11 9.04
N PRO A 425 11.65 -22.14 10.34
CA PRO A 425 10.92 -21.34 11.34
C PRO A 425 11.23 -19.83 11.28
N ALA A 426 11.76 -19.34 10.17
CA ALA A 426 12.00 -17.91 9.96
C ALA A 426 10.69 -17.13 9.83
N PHE A 427 10.70 -15.85 10.20
CA PHE A 427 9.55 -14.98 9.94
C PHE A 427 9.38 -14.73 8.44
N ASP A 428 8.14 -14.44 8.02
CA ASP A 428 7.85 -14.06 6.65
C ASP A 428 8.33 -12.63 6.38
N TYR A 429 8.88 -12.39 5.20
CA TYR A 429 9.05 -11.04 4.66
C TYR A 429 7.67 -10.38 4.55
N ILE A 430 7.58 -9.05 4.77
CA ILE A 430 6.29 -8.34 4.86
C ILE A 430 5.36 -8.66 3.68
N ALA A 431 5.85 -8.66 2.45
CA ALA A 431 5.07 -8.98 1.25
C ALA A 431 4.52 -10.41 1.23
N ARG A 432 5.12 -11.36 1.96
CA ARG A 432 4.59 -12.73 2.11
C ARG A 432 3.44 -12.82 3.11
N THR A 433 3.13 -11.73 3.81
CA THR A 433 1.96 -11.67 4.68
C THR A 433 0.66 -11.53 3.90
N PHE A 434 0.73 -11.17 2.61
CA PHE A 434 -0.44 -11.07 1.76
C PHE A 434 -1.06 -12.43 1.45
N GLU A 435 -2.37 -12.46 1.47
CA GLU A 435 -3.17 -13.66 1.23
C GLU A 435 -4.31 -13.32 0.26
N GLY A 436 -4.09 -13.45 -1.04
CA GLY A 436 -5.14 -13.21 -2.01
C GLY A 436 -6.42 -14.01 -1.73
N SER A 437 -7.58 -13.46 -2.06
CA SER A 437 -8.84 -14.17 -1.91
C SER A 437 -9.84 -13.83 -3.01
N ILE A 438 -10.74 -14.76 -3.32
CA ILE A 438 -11.95 -14.50 -4.10
C ILE A 438 -13.13 -14.44 -3.14
N SER A 439 -13.85 -13.32 -3.13
CA SER A 439 -15.13 -13.17 -2.48
C SER A 439 -16.24 -13.52 -3.48
N ALA A 440 -17.08 -14.52 -3.15
CA ALA A 440 -18.31 -14.84 -3.89
C ALA A 440 -19.50 -14.23 -3.15
N ILE A 441 -20.10 -13.22 -3.76
CA ILE A 441 -21.10 -12.36 -3.13
C ILE A 441 -22.41 -12.53 -3.88
N PRO A 442 -23.49 -13.09 -3.26
CA PRO A 442 -24.80 -13.07 -3.86
C PRO A 442 -25.22 -11.65 -4.22
N ARG A 443 -25.80 -11.47 -5.40
CA ARG A 443 -26.23 -10.16 -5.86
C ARG A 443 -27.24 -9.56 -4.86
N PRO A 444 -26.92 -8.41 -4.24
CA PRO A 444 -27.76 -7.84 -3.20
C PRO A 444 -29.09 -7.33 -3.75
N ASP A 445 -30.16 -7.49 -3.00
CA ASP A 445 -31.39 -6.75 -3.19
C ASP A 445 -31.25 -5.30 -2.70
N THR A 446 -32.30 -4.48 -2.88
CA THR A 446 -32.28 -3.06 -2.50
C THR A 446 -32.02 -2.85 -1.00
N ALA A 447 -32.61 -3.66 -0.14
CA ALA A 447 -32.45 -3.52 1.31
C ALA A 447 -31.02 -3.89 1.74
N GLN A 448 -30.49 -4.94 1.17
CA GLN A 448 -29.12 -5.39 1.41
C GLN A 448 -28.09 -4.40 0.85
N MET A 449 -28.36 -3.77 -0.30
CA MET A 449 -27.51 -2.73 -0.86
C MET A 449 -27.42 -1.51 0.07
N VAL A 450 -28.53 -1.09 0.67
CA VAL A 450 -28.55 -0.01 1.68
C VAL A 450 -27.69 -0.40 2.90
N ALA A 451 -27.85 -1.64 3.39
CA ALA A 451 -27.07 -2.14 4.52
C ALA A 451 -25.55 -2.21 4.20
N TYR A 452 -25.19 -2.70 3.01
CA TYR A 452 -23.80 -2.76 2.57
C TYR A 452 -23.18 -1.36 2.42
N THR A 453 -23.91 -0.43 1.82
CA THR A 453 -23.45 0.97 1.68
C THR A 453 -23.22 1.61 3.06
N ALA A 454 -24.13 1.37 4.02
CA ALA A 454 -23.95 1.85 5.38
C ALA A 454 -22.71 1.22 6.05
N GLN A 455 -22.45 -0.06 5.80
CA GLN A 455 -21.27 -0.74 6.32
C GLN A 455 -19.97 -0.20 5.69
N VAL A 456 -19.93 0.03 4.38
CA VAL A 456 -18.77 0.66 3.72
C VAL A 456 -18.46 2.02 4.33
N ARG A 457 -19.50 2.84 4.59
CA ARG A 457 -19.32 4.13 5.25
C ARG A 457 -18.80 4.01 6.68
N LYS A 458 -19.20 2.96 7.43
CA LYS A 458 -18.64 2.69 8.76
C LYS A 458 -17.19 2.24 8.71
N ASN A 459 -16.79 1.52 7.67
CA ASN A 459 -15.42 1.07 7.46
C ASN A 459 -14.48 2.20 7.04
N SER A 460 -15.01 3.22 6.38
CA SER A 460 -14.22 4.37 5.94
C SER A 460 -14.13 5.41 7.06
N PRO A 461 -12.93 5.80 7.49
CA PRO A 461 -12.76 6.90 8.43
C PRO A 461 -12.93 8.28 7.79
N TYR A 462 -13.02 8.37 6.47
CA TYR A 462 -13.13 9.63 5.72
C TYR A 462 -14.58 10.15 5.64
N THR A 463 -14.71 11.46 5.83
CA THR A 463 -15.89 12.26 5.42
C THR A 463 -15.42 13.62 4.87
N PRO A 464 -16.21 14.33 4.03
CA PRO A 464 -15.84 15.64 3.50
C PRO A 464 -15.60 16.74 4.56
N GLU A 465 -16.09 16.57 5.77
CA GLU A 465 -15.83 17.49 6.88
C GLU A 465 -14.35 17.58 7.24
N TRP A 466 -13.61 16.49 7.05
CA TRP A 466 -12.19 16.38 7.38
C TRP A 466 -11.27 17.16 6.44
N LEU A 467 -11.78 17.68 5.34
CA LEU A 467 -11.04 18.59 4.45
C LEU A 467 -10.65 19.92 5.13
N THR A 468 -11.46 20.38 6.07
CA THR A 468 -11.26 21.67 6.74
C THR A 468 -10.92 21.54 8.20
N ARG A 469 -11.08 20.37 8.78
CA ARG A 469 -10.81 20.12 10.20
C ARG A 469 -10.36 18.69 10.45
N ALA A 470 -9.77 18.46 11.61
CA ALA A 470 -9.44 17.11 12.07
C ALA A 470 -10.70 16.30 12.43
N PRO A 471 -10.64 14.95 12.33
CA PRO A 471 -11.75 14.08 12.71
C PRO A 471 -12.04 14.02 14.22
N ILE A 472 -11.11 14.49 15.04
CA ILE A 472 -11.25 14.52 16.51
C ILE A 472 -10.98 15.92 17.05
N PRO A 473 -11.54 16.27 18.23
CA PRO A 473 -11.26 17.55 18.88
C PRO A 473 -9.84 17.60 19.44
N SER A 474 -9.21 18.79 19.43
CA SER A 474 -7.88 18.97 20.02
C SER A 474 -7.98 19.52 21.44
N GLN A 475 -7.27 18.90 22.36
CA GLN A 475 -7.02 19.43 23.72
C GLN A 475 -5.62 20.02 23.86
N SER A 476 -4.82 20.01 22.79
CA SER A 476 -3.42 20.43 22.76
C SER A 476 -3.21 21.79 22.09
N VAL A 477 -1.97 22.16 21.79
CA VAL A 477 -1.63 23.36 21.02
C VAL A 477 -1.83 23.18 19.51
N ILE A 478 -2.00 21.95 19.03
CA ILE A 478 -2.20 21.68 17.62
C ILE A 478 -3.65 22.03 17.27
N PRO A 479 -3.90 22.86 16.25
CA PRO A 479 -5.26 23.26 15.90
C PRO A 479 -6.06 22.09 15.29
N ALA A 480 -7.36 22.03 15.60
CA ALA A 480 -8.26 21.06 14.99
C ALA A 480 -8.82 21.54 13.64
N LYS A 481 -8.70 22.81 13.31
CA LYS A 481 -9.14 23.37 12.01
C LYS A 481 -7.96 23.84 11.20
N VAL A 482 -8.02 23.64 9.90
CA VAL A 482 -7.04 24.12 8.93
C VAL A 482 -6.95 25.66 9.01
N GLY A 483 -5.73 26.17 9.17
CA GLY A 483 -5.46 27.61 9.23
C GLY A 483 -5.69 28.29 10.58
N ASP A 484 -6.20 27.57 11.60
CA ASP A 484 -6.25 28.14 12.96
C ASP A 484 -4.82 28.37 13.51
N PRO A 485 -4.63 29.36 14.38
CA PRO A 485 -3.31 29.68 14.93
C PRO A 485 -2.67 28.53 15.69
N CYS A 486 -1.37 28.31 15.43
CA CYS A 486 -0.52 27.35 16.15
C CYS A 486 0.73 28.06 16.69
N PRO A 487 1.16 27.82 17.94
CA PRO A 487 2.40 28.37 18.45
C PRO A 487 3.64 27.75 17.78
N ILE A 488 3.52 26.58 17.17
CA ILE A 488 4.57 25.91 16.40
C ILE A 488 4.56 26.50 14.98
N LYS A 489 5.69 27.05 14.55
CA LYS A 489 5.86 27.67 13.22
C LYS A 489 6.76 26.86 12.29
N TYR A 490 7.71 26.12 12.88
CA TYR A 490 8.74 25.40 12.16
C TYR A 490 8.56 23.91 12.37
N VAL A 491 8.48 23.16 11.27
CA VAL A 491 8.40 21.70 11.26
C VAL A 491 9.61 21.13 10.60
N LEU A 492 10.30 20.23 11.29
CA LEU A 492 11.33 19.37 10.76
C LEU A 492 10.79 17.95 10.68
N TYR A 493 10.71 17.39 9.47
CA TYR A 493 10.22 16.04 9.20
C TYR A 493 11.38 15.17 8.73
N ILE A 494 11.70 14.13 9.48
CA ILE A 494 12.84 13.23 9.27
C ILE A 494 12.32 11.85 8.92
N ILE A 495 12.69 11.36 7.74
CA ILE A 495 12.35 10.03 7.25
C ILE A 495 13.59 9.16 7.36
N LYS A 496 13.45 8.00 8.01
CA LYS A 496 14.48 6.98 8.23
C LYS A 496 14.11 5.73 7.45
N GLU A 497 14.95 4.69 7.45
CA GLU A 497 14.74 3.50 6.63
C GLU A 497 14.66 2.20 7.41
N ASN A 498 13.54 1.53 7.23
CA ASN A 498 13.19 0.13 7.24
C ASN A 498 13.33 -0.56 8.61
N ARG A 499 12.83 0.02 9.70
CA ARG A 499 12.87 -0.68 11.00
C ARG A 499 11.50 -0.82 11.63
N THR A 500 11.22 -2.03 12.15
CA THR A 500 10.05 -2.27 12.98
C THR A 500 10.24 -1.70 14.38
N TYR A 501 9.13 -1.51 15.08
CA TYR A 501 9.16 -1.10 16.49
C TYR A 501 9.97 -2.08 17.34
N ASP A 502 9.72 -3.39 17.20
CA ASP A 502 10.41 -4.39 18.02
C ASP A 502 11.90 -4.49 17.74
N GLN A 503 12.36 -4.24 16.50
CA GLN A 503 13.78 -4.28 16.18
C GLN A 503 14.60 -3.24 16.95
N VAL A 504 14.00 -2.06 17.22
CA VAL A 504 14.71 -0.93 17.84
C VAL A 504 14.28 -0.76 19.31
N LEU A 505 12.99 -0.65 19.59
CA LEU A 505 12.44 -0.31 20.91
C LEU A 505 11.83 -1.52 21.63
N GLY A 506 11.97 -2.74 21.09
CA GLY A 506 11.43 -3.95 21.69
C GLY A 506 11.97 -4.24 23.11
N ASP A 507 13.18 -3.80 23.43
CA ASP A 507 13.83 -3.97 24.73
C ASP A 507 13.73 -2.77 25.68
N LEU A 508 12.95 -1.72 25.27
CA LEU A 508 12.86 -0.46 26.02
C LEU A 508 12.32 -0.69 27.44
N LYS A 509 13.00 -0.08 28.42
CA LYS A 509 12.67 -0.15 29.85
C LYS A 509 12.62 1.25 30.46
N ASP A 510 11.82 1.38 31.51
CA ASP A 510 11.81 2.56 32.38
C ASP A 510 13.07 2.60 33.29
N ALA A 511 13.21 3.66 34.07
CA ALA A 511 14.33 3.85 34.98
C ALA A 511 14.39 2.77 36.09
N ALA A 512 13.29 2.05 36.34
CA ALA A 512 13.24 0.94 37.28
C ALA A 512 13.58 -0.41 36.61
N GLY A 513 13.89 -0.44 35.34
CA GLY A 513 14.17 -1.66 34.57
C GLY A 513 12.94 -2.45 34.15
N LYS A 514 11.73 -1.90 34.32
CA LYS A 514 10.48 -2.52 33.88
C LYS A 514 10.25 -2.22 32.39
N PRO A 515 9.77 -3.20 31.58
CA PRO A 515 9.40 -2.96 30.20
C PRO A 515 8.45 -1.76 30.05
N LEU A 516 8.76 -0.87 29.10
CA LEU A 516 7.98 0.32 28.78
C LEU A 516 7.37 0.16 27.37
N GLY A 517 6.05 0.34 27.27
CA GLY A 517 5.33 0.11 26.03
C GLY A 517 5.13 -1.38 25.68
N ASN A 518 4.63 -1.64 24.49
CA ASN A 518 4.30 -2.99 23.98
C ASN A 518 5.42 -3.54 23.09
N GLY A 519 6.62 -3.79 23.63
CA GLY A 519 7.77 -4.35 22.93
C GLY A 519 8.03 -5.82 23.19
N ASP A 520 8.66 -6.52 22.23
CA ASP A 520 9.21 -7.86 22.40
C ASP A 520 10.75 -7.81 22.36
N PRO A 521 11.43 -7.91 23.53
CA PRO A 521 12.89 -7.79 23.60
C PRO A 521 13.65 -8.90 22.87
N ARG A 522 12.97 -10.01 22.53
CA ARG A 522 13.59 -11.10 21.75
C ARG A 522 13.84 -10.67 20.31
N LEU A 523 13.02 -9.75 19.78
CA LEU A 523 13.09 -9.22 18.42
C LEU A 523 14.02 -8.01 18.30
N ALA A 524 14.44 -7.40 19.41
CA ALA A 524 15.33 -6.25 19.43
C ALA A 524 16.75 -6.65 18.96
N ILE A 525 17.08 -6.26 17.71
CA ILE A 525 18.42 -6.45 17.14
C ILE A 525 19.26 -5.18 17.20
N TYR A 526 18.63 -4.03 17.37
CA TYR A 526 19.24 -2.71 17.52
C TYR A 526 18.78 -2.01 18.80
N GLY A 527 18.78 -2.77 19.91
CA GLY A 527 18.37 -2.28 21.22
C GLY A 527 19.24 -1.16 21.77
N GLU A 528 19.03 -0.80 23.04
CA GLU A 528 19.60 0.39 23.69
C GLU A 528 21.11 0.57 23.54
N LYS A 529 21.88 -0.53 23.46
CA LYS A 529 23.34 -0.45 23.24
C LYS A 529 23.69 0.14 21.86
N ILE A 530 22.86 -0.06 20.85
CA ILE A 530 23.08 0.42 19.48
C ILE A 530 22.41 1.78 19.27
N THR A 531 21.25 1.98 19.88
CA THR A 531 20.41 3.18 19.70
C THR A 531 20.11 3.90 21.04
N PRO A 532 21.15 4.28 21.81
CA PRO A 532 20.95 4.90 23.12
C PRO A 532 20.16 6.21 23.06
N ASN A 533 20.30 6.98 22.00
CA ASN A 533 19.61 8.26 21.84
C ASN A 533 18.13 8.07 21.50
N GLN A 534 17.78 7.15 20.61
CA GLN A 534 16.38 6.83 20.31
C GLN A 534 15.66 6.30 21.56
N HIS A 535 16.32 5.46 22.36
CA HIS A 535 15.79 4.99 23.66
C HIS A 535 15.58 6.13 24.65
N GLN A 536 16.54 7.06 24.75
CA GLN A 536 16.40 8.22 25.61
C GLN A 536 15.30 9.17 25.13
N LEU A 537 15.19 9.41 23.82
CA LEU A 537 14.10 10.22 23.24
C LEU A 537 12.72 9.59 23.51
N ALA A 538 12.61 8.26 23.43
CA ALA A 538 11.37 7.54 23.75
C ALA A 538 10.98 7.67 25.24
N ARG A 539 11.98 7.72 26.16
CA ARG A 539 11.74 7.96 27.59
C ARG A 539 11.45 9.41 27.90
N ASP A 540 12.15 10.35 27.27
CA ASP A 540 12.03 11.77 27.57
C ASP A 540 10.75 12.39 26.99
N TYR A 541 10.26 11.90 25.88
CA TYR A 541 9.09 12.41 25.17
C TYR A 541 7.95 11.40 25.18
N VAL A 542 7.24 11.25 24.10
CA VAL A 542 6.14 10.31 23.95
C VAL A 542 6.63 9.03 23.28
N LEU A 543 6.42 7.89 23.95
CA LEU A 543 6.59 6.60 23.33
C LEU A 543 5.30 6.21 22.59
N PHE A 544 5.38 6.03 21.28
CA PHE A 544 4.31 5.48 20.47
C PHE A 544 4.53 3.98 20.29
N ASP A 545 3.75 3.16 20.96
CA ASP A 545 3.84 1.70 20.87
C ASP A 545 2.77 1.07 19.96
N ASN A 546 1.97 1.93 19.30
CA ASN A 546 0.89 1.56 18.39
C ASN A 546 0.88 2.48 17.14
N LEU A 547 2.08 2.66 16.54
CA LEU A 547 2.32 3.46 15.34
C LEU A 547 2.70 2.56 14.18
N TYR A 548 2.10 2.78 13.00
CA TYR A 548 2.28 1.96 11.81
C TYR A 548 2.74 2.78 10.61
N SER A 549 3.67 2.22 9.82
CA SER A 549 3.90 2.70 8.46
C SER A 549 2.69 2.35 7.59
N ASN A 550 2.30 3.26 6.68
CA ASN A 550 1.24 2.99 5.71
C ASN A 550 1.68 2.11 4.53
N SER A 551 2.94 1.74 4.48
CA SER A 551 3.64 1.10 3.36
C SER A 551 4.19 -0.27 3.72
N GLU A 552 4.53 -1.00 2.68
CA GLU A 552 5.18 -2.31 2.78
C GLU A 552 6.68 -2.24 2.51
N VAL A 553 7.12 -1.38 1.57
CA VAL A 553 8.52 -1.26 1.11
C VAL A 553 8.85 0.21 0.80
N SER A 554 10.13 0.55 0.56
CA SER A 554 10.54 1.96 0.40
C SER A 554 9.93 2.65 -0.83
N VAL A 555 9.63 1.93 -1.92
CA VAL A 555 8.99 2.53 -3.11
C VAL A 555 7.62 3.14 -2.77
N ASP A 556 6.79 2.46 -2.02
CA ASP A 556 5.53 3.02 -1.54
C ASP A 556 5.69 3.81 -0.25
N GLY A 557 6.72 3.51 0.59
CA GLY A 557 7.02 4.17 1.84
C GLY A 557 7.30 5.66 1.71
N HIS A 558 8.24 6.01 0.85
CA HIS A 558 8.51 7.41 0.55
C HIS A 558 7.29 8.14 -0.03
N SER A 559 6.48 7.46 -0.87
CA SER A 559 5.23 8.05 -1.38
C SER A 559 4.23 8.33 -0.26
N TRP A 560 4.08 7.40 0.70
CA TRP A 560 3.22 7.60 1.87
C TRP A 560 3.72 8.72 2.80
N CYS A 561 5.03 8.82 3.02
CA CYS A 561 5.63 9.88 3.82
C CYS A 561 5.48 11.26 3.17
N ASP A 562 5.64 11.33 1.86
CA ASP A 562 5.68 12.58 1.10
C ASP A 562 4.30 13.08 0.64
N ALA A 563 3.35 12.16 0.43
CA ALA A 563 2.05 12.47 -0.18
C ALA A 563 0.84 11.82 0.52
N ALA A 564 1.05 11.11 1.63
CA ALA A 564 0.01 10.36 2.35
C ALA A 564 -0.74 9.33 1.50
N MET A 565 -0.15 8.85 0.39
CA MET A 565 -0.61 7.71 -0.38
C MET A 565 0.44 7.21 -1.37
N ALA A 566 0.29 5.97 -1.81
CA ALA A 566 0.97 5.43 -2.97
C ALA A 566 -0.03 5.25 -4.12
N THR A 567 0.38 5.53 -5.36
CA THR A 567 -0.48 5.34 -6.53
C THR A 567 -0.69 3.85 -6.83
N ASP A 568 -1.72 3.50 -7.61
CA ASP A 568 -1.94 2.13 -8.08
C ASP A 568 -0.73 1.58 -8.87
N PHE A 569 0.00 2.44 -9.57
CA PHE A 569 1.26 2.07 -10.21
C PHE A 569 2.32 1.69 -9.17
N ASN A 570 2.55 2.52 -8.15
CA ASN A 570 3.52 2.22 -7.10
C ASN A 570 3.17 0.90 -6.40
N GLN A 571 1.89 0.67 -6.09
CA GLN A 571 1.40 -0.56 -5.44
C GLN A 571 1.64 -1.83 -6.28
N ARG A 572 1.60 -1.75 -7.61
CA ARG A 572 1.84 -2.90 -8.50
C ARG A 572 3.31 -3.06 -8.88
N SER A 573 4.02 -1.95 -9.11
CA SER A 573 5.40 -1.97 -9.58
C SER A 573 6.37 -2.48 -8.52
N TRP A 574 6.17 -2.14 -7.24
CA TRP A 574 7.03 -2.66 -6.20
C TRP A 574 6.90 -4.18 -6.05
N ILE A 575 5.67 -4.72 -6.13
CA ILE A 575 5.45 -6.17 -6.03
C ILE A 575 6.24 -6.92 -7.11
N VAL A 576 6.16 -6.47 -8.37
CA VAL A 576 6.91 -7.06 -9.49
C VAL A 576 8.41 -6.98 -9.27
N SER A 577 8.91 -5.81 -8.84
CA SER A 577 10.35 -5.55 -8.68
C SER A 577 10.95 -6.32 -7.50
N TYR A 578 10.30 -6.32 -6.34
CA TYR A 578 10.81 -6.92 -5.11
C TYR A 578 10.64 -8.45 -5.09
N SER A 579 9.65 -8.98 -5.78
CA SER A 579 9.53 -10.44 -5.99
C SER A 579 10.54 -10.99 -6.98
N LYS A 580 11.25 -10.12 -7.72
CA LYS A 580 12.14 -10.47 -8.84
C LYS A 580 11.41 -11.11 -10.02
N HIS A 581 10.14 -10.77 -10.18
CA HIS A 581 9.32 -11.16 -11.33
C HIS A 581 9.46 -10.16 -12.50
N GLY A 582 10.47 -9.28 -12.47
CA GLY A 582 10.74 -8.33 -13.52
C GLY A 582 10.88 -6.89 -13.04
N LYS A 583 10.80 -5.95 -13.96
CA LYS A 583 10.83 -4.52 -13.69
C LYS A 583 9.77 -3.80 -14.50
N LEU A 584 8.79 -3.25 -13.80
CA LEU A 584 7.78 -2.36 -14.36
C LEU A 584 8.28 -0.92 -14.26
N ALA A 585 8.55 -0.28 -15.40
CA ALA A 585 8.99 1.09 -15.46
C ALA A 585 7.79 2.04 -15.57
N GLY A 586 7.79 3.14 -14.84
CA GLY A 586 6.76 4.17 -14.88
C GLY A 586 7.28 5.52 -15.38
N ASN A 587 6.41 6.50 -15.34
CA ASN A 587 6.74 7.90 -15.57
C ASN A 587 6.19 8.77 -14.41
N GLU A 588 6.53 10.05 -14.41
CA GLU A 588 6.13 10.99 -13.37
C GLU A 588 4.60 11.01 -13.13
N GLU A 589 3.78 10.92 -14.20
CA GLU A 589 2.31 10.91 -14.08
C GLU A 589 1.79 9.66 -13.37
N MET A 590 2.45 8.51 -13.55
CA MET A 590 2.06 7.25 -12.90
C MET A 590 2.49 7.21 -11.43
N GLU A 591 3.65 7.76 -11.12
CA GLU A 591 4.25 7.71 -9.78
C GLU A 591 3.74 8.80 -8.83
N THR A 592 3.23 9.93 -9.38
CA THR A 592 2.85 11.11 -8.57
C THR A 592 1.35 11.11 -8.29
N PRO A 593 0.91 11.21 -7.02
CA PRO A 593 -0.48 11.43 -6.66
C PRO A 593 -1.04 12.71 -7.27
N ALA A 594 -2.36 12.78 -7.50
CA ALA A 594 -3.00 13.91 -8.19
C ALA A 594 -2.75 15.27 -7.53
N ASN A 595 -2.66 15.29 -6.21
CA ASN A 595 -2.37 16.52 -5.45
C ASN A 595 -0.86 16.75 -5.21
N GLY A 596 0.03 15.94 -5.80
CA GLY A 596 1.46 16.03 -5.62
C GLY A 596 1.91 15.71 -4.19
N TYR A 597 3.05 16.22 -3.80
CA TYR A 597 3.74 15.98 -2.55
C TYR A 597 3.58 17.14 -1.55
N LEU A 598 3.99 16.94 -0.31
CA LEU A 598 3.97 17.97 0.75
C LEU A 598 4.68 19.28 0.33
N TRP A 599 5.79 19.21 -0.40
CA TRP A 599 6.47 20.41 -0.91
C TRP A 599 5.68 21.12 -2.01
N ASP A 600 4.88 20.42 -2.81
CA ASP A 600 3.97 21.02 -3.78
C ASP A 600 2.80 21.70 -3.07
N LEU A 601 2.28 21.07 -2.00
CA LEU A 601 1.26 21.65 -1.14
C LEU A 601 1.78 22.93 -0.47
N CYS A 602 2.98 22.90 0.10
CA CYS A 602 3.65 24.06 0.66
C CYS A 602 3.78 25.21 -0.37
N ARG A 603 4.21 24.88 -1.59
CA ARG A 603 4.36 25.85 -2.69
C ARG A 603 3.02 26.49 -3.06
N ARG A 604 1.95 25.70 -3.18
CA ARG A 604 0.58 26.19 -3.49
C ARG A 604 0.03 27.13 -2.42
N HIS A 605 0.40 26.91 -1.17
CA HIS A 605 -0.10 27.68 -0.02
C HIS A 605 0.92 28.73 0.52
N GLY A 606 2.02 28.96 -0.20
CA GLY A 606 3.00 29.98 0.19
C GLY A 606 3.79 29.66 1.46
N VAL A 607 3.85 28.39 1.87
CA VAL A 607 4.69 27.93 2.99
C VAL A 607 6.11 27.72 2.50
N SER A 608 7.08 28.40 3.10
CA SER A 608 8.49 28.23 2.76
C SER A 608 8.98 26.84 3.16
N TYR A 609 9.74 26.16 2.26
CA TYR A 609 10.25 24.82 2.53
C TYR A 609 11.69 24.62 2.04
N LYS A 610 12.37 23.63 2.62
CA LYS A 610 13.69 23.14 2.19
C LYS A 610 13.78 21.63 2.36
N ASN A 611 14.38 20.96 1.39
CA ASN A 611 14.46 19.50 1.32
C ASN A 611 15.92 19.04 1.33
N TYR A 612 16.23 18.09 2.21
CA TYR A 612 17.56 17.50 2.40
C TYR A 612 17.52 16.00 2.06
N GLY A 613 17.45 15.70 0.75
CA GLY A 613 17.63 14.35 0.22
C GLY A 613 16.38 13.55 -0.03
N GLU A 614 15.23 13.91 0.55
CA GLU A 614 13.97 13.20 0.37
C GLU A 614 13.33 13.52 -0.99
N GLY A 615 13.19 12.51 -1.89
CA GLY A 615 12.63 12.73 -3.23
C GLY A 615 13.27 13.91 -3.98
N ALA A 616 14.55 14.22 -3.71
CA ALA A 616 15.19 15.47 -4.09
C ALA A 616 15.19 15.77 -5.59
N GLN A 617 15.14 14.75 -6.46
CA GLN A 617 15.04 14.92 -7.91
C GLN A 617 13.73 15.62 -8.34
N ARG A 618 12.67 15.51 -7.54
CA ARG A 618 11.34 16.11 -7.78
C ARG A 618 11.19 17.51 -7.20
N VAL A 619 12.20 18.00 -6.47
CA VAL A 619 12.19 19.30 -5.80
C VAL A 619 13.01 20.33 -6.62
N PRO A 620 12.53 21.57 -6.81
CA PRO A 620 13.32 22.63 -7.46
C PRO A 620 14.68 22.83 -6.77
N SER A 621 15.73 23.04 -7.54
CA SER A 621 17.11 23.14 -7.02
C SER A 621 17.29 24.24 -5.95
N ALA A 622 16.55 25.33 -6.05
CA ALA A 622 16.57 26.43 -5.06
C ALA A 622 16.07 26.01 -3.67
N ASN A 623 15.26 24.94 -3.61
CA ASN A 623 14.71 24.41 -2.37
C ASN A 623 15.44 23.17 -1.87
N ARG A 624 16.52 22.75 -2.53
CA ARG A 624 17.37 21.64 -2.07
C ARG A 624 18.45 22.13 -1.11
N GLY A 625 18.60 21.44 0.01
CA GLY A 625 19.75 21.57 0.89
C GLY A 625 20.94 20.78 0.36
N GLN A 626 22.15 21.12 0.83
CA GLN A 626 23.30 20.26 0.59
C GLN A 626 23.14 18.98 1.42
N TRP A 627 23.21 17.82 0.77
CA TRP A 627 22.98 16.51 1.41
C TRP A 627 23.75 15.41 0.70
N GLY A 628 24.59 14.68 1.41
CA GLY A 628 25.30 13.52 0.87
C GLY A 628 24.39 12.30 0.80
N ASN A 629 24.58 11.43 -0.18
CA ASN A 629 23.90 10.15 -0.17
C ASN A 629 24.51 9.17 0.86
N ARG A 630 23.78 8.12 1.23
CA ARG A 630 24.18 7.16 2.29
C ARG A 630 25.51 6.44 2.03
N ARG A 631 25.99 6.40 0.78
CA ARG A 631 27.28 5.78 0.43
C ARG A 631 28.45 6.72 0.53
N GLN A 632 28.19 7.99 0.30
CA GLN A 632 29.23 9.02 0.26
C GLN A 632 29.47 9.60 1.64
N MET A 633 28.47 9.60 2.52
CA MET A 633 28.56 10.24 3.82
C MET A 633 27.70 9.52 4.85
N ARG A 634 28.21 9.44 6.08
CA ARG A 634 27.51 8.90 7.24
C ARG A 634 26.39 9.83 7.66
N ASP A 635 25.32 9.29 8.25
CA ASP A 635 24.23 10.13 8.73
C ASP A 635 24.69 11.08 9.82
N MET A 636 25.56 10.63 10.75
CA MET A 636 26.16 11.48 11.78
C MET A 636 26.96 12.68 11.23
N ASP A 637 27.41 12.63 9.97
CA ASP A 637 28.17 13.67 9.30
C ASP A 637 27.29 14.51 8.36
N LYS A 638 26.31 13.89 7.65
CA LYS A 638 25.36 14.61 6.80
C LYS A 638 24.59 15.69 7.53
N VAL A 639 24.20 15.41 8.75
CA VAL A 639 23.39 16.33 9.56
C VAL A 639 24.08 17.65 9.84
N ASP A 640 25.42 17.71 9.75
CA ASP A 640 26.18 18.94 9.95
C ASP A 640 25.85 20.00 8.90
N PHE A 641 25.50 19.63 7.66
CA PHE A 641 25.04 20.58 6.64
C PHE A 641 23.76 21.31 7.06
N TRP A 642 22.78 20.58 7.61
CA TRP A 642 21.58 21.21 8.12
C TRP A 642 21.84 22.06 9.38
N ILE A 643 22.74 21.62 10.27
CA ILE A 643 23.14 22.36 11.47
C ILE A 643 23.82 23.70 11.08
N ASP A 644 24.67 23.69 10.05
CA ASP A 644 25.29 24.91 9.51
C ASP A 644 24.22 25.86 8.92
N ASP A 645 23.26 25.35 8.17
CA ASP A 645 22.12 26.11 7.67
C ASP A 645 21.26 26.66 8.82
N LEU A 646 21.06 25.91 9.91
CA LEU A 646 20.36 26.38 11.11
C LEU A 646 21.09 27.54 11.76
N HIS A 647 22.43 27.46 11.94
CA HIS A 647 23.25 28.55 12.49
C HIS A 647 23.26 29.79 11.56
N ALA A 648 23.21 29.59 10.25
CA ALA A 648 23.08 30.69 9.29
C ALA A 648 21.70 31.37 9.39
N ALA A 649 20.64 30.56 9.56
CA ALA A 649 19.28 31.03 9.77
C ALA A 649 19.13 31.80 11.10
N GLU A 650 19.86 31.42 12.15
CA GLU A 650 19.91 32.18 13.41
C GLU A 650 20.45 33.59 13.24
N LYS A 651 21.47 33.76 12.34
CA LYS A 651 22.02 35.07 12.04
C LYS A 651 21.07 35.98 11.26
N THR A 652 20.33 35.38 10.30
CA THR A 652 19.42 36.11 9.42
C THR A 652 18.03 36.28 10.03
N GLY A 653 17.65 35.47 10.99
CA GLY A 653 16.30 35.44 11.56
C GLY A 653 15.27 34.69 10.70
N SER A 654 15.69 34.00 9.65
CA SER A 654 14.80 33.34 8.69
C SER A 654 15.13 31.87 8.57
N LEU A 655 14.17 31.02 8.97
CA LEU A 655 14.21 29.57 8.81
C LEU A 655 13.02 29.13 7.94
N PRO A 656 13.17 28.21 7.00
CA PRO A 656 12.00 27.63 6.30
C PRO A 656 11.00 27.01 7.27
N ARG A 657 9.70 27.21 7.00
CA ARG A 657 8.65 26.71 7.88
C ARG A 657 8.50 25.19 7.83
N PHE A 658 8.74 24.59 6.68
CA PHE A 658 8.76 23.15 6.48
C PHE A 658 10.15 22.70 6.01
N ILE A 659 10.73 21.76 6.74
CA ILE A 659 12.02 21.15 6.41
C ILE A 659 11.81 19.65 6.41
N ILE A 660 12.20 19.00 5.32
CA ILE A 660 12.11 17.54 5.19
C ILE A 660 13.51 16.98 4.88
N MET A 661 13.85 15.83 5.47
CA MET A 661 15.14 15.20 5.26
C MET A 661 15.10 13.68 5.38
N SER A 662 16.03 13.02 4.68
CA SER A 662 16.20 11.57 4.70
C SER A 662 17.47 11.18 5.47
N LEU A 663 17.32 10.26 6.46
CA LEU A 663 18.41 9.63 7.20
C LEU A 663 18.34 8.12 6.99
N GLY A 664 18.97 7.61 5.94
CA GLY A 664 18.80 6.24 5.48
C GLY A 664 19.94 5.27 5.82
N GLU A 665 20.92 5.64 6.66
CA GLU A 665 22.03 4.74 6.97
C GLU A 665 21.62 3.52 7.81
N ASN A 666 20.51 3.63 8.54
CA ASN A 666 19.96 2.51 9.32
C ASN A 666 19.46 1.33 8.45
N HIS A 667 19.26 1.51 7.14
CA HIS A 667 19.06 0.40 6.20
C HIS A 667 20.25 -0.57 6.17
N THR A 668 21.46 -0.08 6.36
CA THR A 668 22.74 -0.79 6.33
C THR A 668 23.16 -1.28 4.92
N SER A 669 24.36 -1.84 4.84
CA SER A 669 24.85 -2.55 3.63
C SER A 669 25.20 -4.00 4.00
N GLY A 670 24.46 -4.58 4.93
CA GLY A 670 24.68 -5.92 5.43
C GLY A 670 26.13 -6.12 5.94
N THR A 671 26.72 -7.25 5.57
CA THR A 671 28.11 -7.60 5.98
C THR A 671 29.12 -7.49 4.82
N THR A 672 28.86 -6.64 3.85
CA THR A 672 29.76 -6.41 2.70
C THR A 672 31.13 -5.91 3.18
N PRO A 673 32.24 -6.59 2.83
CA PRO A 673 33.58 -6.19 3.27
C PRO A 673 33.94 -4.77 2.84
N GLY A 674 34.45 -3.96 3.78
CA GLY A 674 34.76 -2.55 3.59
C GLY A 674 33.62 -1.58 3.87
N ALA A 675 32.37 -2.02 3.82
CA ALA A 675 31.22 -1.25 4.33
C ALA A 675 31.23 -1.23 5.86
N PHE A 676 30.56 -0.27 6.47
CA PHE A 676 30.38 -0.23 7.93
C PHE A 676 29.53 -1.42 8.39
N THR A 677 29.79 -1.93 9.59
CA THR A 677 28.97 -3.01 10.15
C THR A 677 27.53 -2.51 10.35
N PRO A 678 26.53 -3.41 10.34
CA PRO A 678 25.15 -3.02 10.61
C PRO A 678 24.99 -2.22 11.91
N ASN A 679 25.70 -2.63 12.98
CA ASN A 679 25.67 -1.92 14.26
C ASN A 679 26.27 -0.51 14.16
N ALA A 680 27.40 -0.35 13.47
CA ALA A 680 28.00 0.96 13.25
C ALA A 680 27.14 1.89 12.40
N ALA A 681 26.44 1.34 11.40
CA ALA A 681 25.55 2.11 10.52
C ALA A 681 24.31 2.61 11.29
N VAL A 682 23.63 1.73 12.03
CA VAL A 682 22.45 2.11 12.85
C VAL A 682 22.84 3.06 13.99
N ALA A 683 23.99 2.86 14.61
CA ALA A 683 24.47 3.78 15.65
C ALA A 683 24.84 5.16 15.08
N SER A 684 25.36 5.24 13.85
CA SER A 684 25.60 6.52 13.17
C SER A 684 24.29 7.27 12.91
N ASN A 685 23.24 6.60 12.46
CA ASN A 685 21.91 7.15 12.30
C ASN A 685 21.34 7.66 13.64
N ASP A 686 21.51 6.90 14.74
CA ASP A 686 21.10 7.29 16.10
C ASP A 686 21.82 8.58 16.55
N VAL A 687 23.12 8.67 16.34
CA VAL A 687 23.91 9.88 16.66
C VAL A 687 23.52 11.05 15.76
N GLY A 688 23.26 10.80 14.47
CA GLY A 688 22.80 11.83 13.54
C GLY A 688 21.50 12.48 13.99
N LEU A 689 20.49 11.66 14.31
CA LEU A 689 19.23 12.14 14.88
C LEU A 689 19.45 12.94 16.17
N ALA A 690 20.28 12.44 17.08
CA ALA A 690 20.59 13.11 18.33
C ALA A 690 21.24 14.49 18.14
N LYS A 691 22.17 14.62 17.18
CA LYS A 691 22.82 15.89 16.84
C LYS A 691 21.82 16.92 16.35
N ILE A 692 20.87 16.50 15.49
CA ILE A 692 19.78 17.36 15.00
C ILE A 692 18.95 17.87 16.19
N VAL A 693 18.49 16.97 17.06
CA VAL A 693 17.66 17.34 18.22
C VAL A 693 18.44 18.25 19.17
N ALA A 694 19.73 17.98 19.41
CA ALA A 694 20.57 18.79 20.28
C ALA A 694 20.82 20.21 19.73
N ALA A 695 21.03 20.35 18.42
CA ALA A 695 21.19 21.64 17.75
C ALA A 695 19.87 22.43 17.74
N ALA A 696 18.78 21.78 17.32
CA ALA A 696 17.45 22.39 17.30
C ALA A 696 17.03 22.89 18.67
N SER A 697 17.19 22.07 19.72
CA SER A 697 16.76 22.39 21.10
C SER A 697 17.55 23.55 21.75
N ARG A 698 18.69 23.94 21.16
CA ARG A 698 19.50 25.09 21.61
C ARG A 698 19.32 26.32 20.74
N SER A 699 18.64 26.18 19.59
CA SER A 699 18.46 27.26 18.63
C SER A 699 17.40 28.25 19.13
N LYS A 700 17.48 29.51 18.63
CA LYS A 700 16.47 30.52 18.91
C LYS A 700 15.08 30.17 18.34
N PHE A 701 14.99 29.22 17.42
CA PHE A 701 13.76 28.75 16.80
C PHE A 701 13.05 27.68 17.64
N TRP A 702 13.73 27.08 18.62
CA TRP A 702 13.22 25.99 19.43
C TRP A 702 11.83 26.24 20.05
N PRO A 703 11.56 27.43 20.65
CA PRO A 703 10.25 27.70 21.27
C PRO A 703 9.04 27.53 20.33
N GLU A 704 9.28 27.55 19.02
CA GLU A 704 8.25 27.47 17.98
C GLU A 704 8.46 26.29 17.00
N MET A 705 9.21 25.25 17.41
CA MET A 705 9.61 24.12 16.54
C MET A 705 8.99 22.79 17.00
N ALA A 706 8.68 21.94 16.01
CA ALA A 706 8.42 20.53 16.21
C ALA A 706 9.23 19.70 15.22
N ILE A 707 9.79 18.58 15.72
CA ILE A 707 10.53 17.58 14.94
C ILE A 707 9.68 16.32 14.93
N PHE A 708 9.41 15.81 13.73
CA PHE A 708 8.73 14.54 13.49
C PHE A 708 9.70 13.57 12.87
N VAL A 709 9.73 12.34 13.35
CA VAL A 709 10.61 11.29 12.87
C VAL A 709 9.80 10.03 12.63
N ILE A 710 9.97 9.38 11.49
CA ILE A 710 9.32 8.12 11.15
C ILE A 710 10.23 7.27 10.26
N GLU A 711 10.06 5.95 10.28
CA GLU A 711 10.59 5.08 9.23
C GLU A 711 9.63 5.12 8.03
N ASP A 712 10.15 5.06 6.81
CA ASP A 712 9.34 5.02 5.59
C ASP A 712 8.52 3.73 5.50
N ASP A 713 9.14 2.60 5.84
CA ASP A 713 8.52 1.28 5.90
C ASP A 713 9.16 0.39 6.99
N THR A 714 8.75 -0.88 7.02
CA THR A 714 9.17 -1.88 8.03
C THR A 714 9.69 -3.16 7.40
N GLN A 715 9.98 -3.18 6.10
CA GLN A 715 10.29 -4.41 5.37
C GLN A 715 11.45 -5.22 5.95
N ASN A 716 12.34 -4.59 6.72
CA ASN A 716 13.59 -5.19 7.18
C ASN A 716 13.46 -5.89 8.54
N GLY A 717 12.28 -6.23 9.01
CA GLY A 717 12.25 -6.96 10.25
C GLY A 717 10.90 -7.48 10.75
N PRO A 718 10.95 -8.36 11.78
CA PRO A 718 9.75 -8.86 12.42
C PRO A 718 9.19 -7.87 13.43
N ASP A 719 7.88 -7.93 13.60
CA ASP A 719 7.15 -7.31 14.69
C ASP A 719 6.08 -8.28 15.21
N HIS A 720 5.87 -8.29 16.55
CA HIS A 720 4.96 -9.27 17.16
C HIS A 720 3.49 -8.85 17.11
N VAL A 721 3.18 -7.61 16.73
CA VAL A 721 1.82 -7.08 16.63
C VAL A 721 1.32 -7.10 15.18
N ASP A 722 2.03 -6.39 14.31
CA ASP A 722 1.74 -6.32 12.88
C ASP A 722 3.03 -5.99 12.11
N ALA A 723 3.16 -6.55 10.90
CA ALA A 723 4.34 -6.34 10.05
C ALA A 723 4.62 -4.86 9.72
N HIS A 724 3.62 -3.99 9.83
CA HIS A 724 3.71 -2.56 9.53
C HIS A 724 4.04 -1.70 10.74
N ARG A 725 4.16 -2.28 11.97
CA ARG A 725 4.40 -1.48 13.17
C ARG A 725 5.82 -0.95 13.21
N THR A 726 5.97 0.38 13.35
CA THR A 726 7.27 1.05 13.25
C THR A 726 7.57 1.99 14.41
N THR A 727 8.79 2.54 14.41
CA THR A 727 9.22 3.58 15.36
C THR A 727 8.89 4.97 14.83
N GLY A 728 8.57 5.88 15.74
CA GLY A 728 8.43 7.30 15.42
C GLY A 728 8.55 8.19 16.64
N PHE A 729 8.89 9.45 16.41
CA PHE A 729 9.11 10.41 17.49
C PHE A 729 8.45 11.74 17.18
N VAL A 730 7.92 12.37 18.21
CA VAL A 730 7.46 13.77 18.22
C VAL A 730 8.26 14.51 19.28
N ILE A 731 9.12 15.43 18.85
CA ILE A 731 10.08 16.12 19.70
C ILE A 731 9.84 17.62 19.55
N SER A 732 9.38 18.27 20.62
CA SER A 732 9.00 19.68 20.64
C SER A 732 9.01 20.19 22.08
N PRO A 733 9.15 21.51 22.34
CA PRO A 733 8.80 22.06 23.63
C PRO A 733 7.38 21.73 24.08
N TYR A 734 6.47 21.57 23.15
CA TYR A 734 5.07 21.26 23.41
C TYR A 734 4.75 19.76 23.44
N ALA A 735 5.73 18.89 23.19
CA ALA A 735 5.53 17.46 23.35
C ALA A 735 5.43 17.07 24.83
N LYS A 736 4.52 16.17 25.17
CA LYS A 736 4.43 15.57 26.51
C LYS A 736 5.73 14.85 26.85
N ARG A 737 5.94 14.63 28.15
CA ARG A 737 7.16 14.02 28.67
C ARG A 737 6.87 12.72 29.39
N GLY A 738 7.65 11.68 29.09
CA GLY A 738 7.64 10.42 29.81
C GLY A 738 6.31 9.68 29.80
N VAL A 739 5.59 9.73 28.70
CA VAL A 739 4.27 9.08 28.56
C VAL A 739 4.30 8.04 27.43
N VAL A 740 3.48 6.99 27.58
CA VAL A 740 3.18 6.03 26.52
C VAL A 740 1.82 6.39 25.91
N ASP A 741 1.77 6.54 24.59
CA ASP A 741 0.54 6.76 23.84
C ASP A 741 0.29 5.55 22.93
N SER A 742 -0.70 4.74 23.29
CA SER A 742 -1.11 3.53 22.56
C SER A 742 -2.31 3.80 21.64
N THR A 743 -2.56 5.04 21.27
CA THR A 743 -3.53 5.38 20.22
C THR A 743 -3.01 4.85 18.88
N LEU A 744 -3.91 4.28 18.04
CA LEU A 744 -3.54 3.82 16.71
C LEU A 744 -3.21 5.04 15.84
N TYR A 745 -1.94 5.19 15.51
CA TYR A 745 -1.44 6.20 14.58
C TYR A 745 -0.77 5.55 13.38
N THR A 746 -0.66 6.33 12.31
CA THR A 746 0.00 5.90 11.07
C THR A 746 0.89 7.00 10.52
N THR A 747 1.63 6.72 9.45
CA THR A 747 2.35 7.75 8.67
C THR A 747 1.42 8.91 8.31
N ALA A 748 0.20 8.61 7.83
CA ALA A 748 -0.81 9.63 7.51
C ALA A 748 -1.25 10.47 8.74
N SER A 749 -1.21 9.91 9.95
CA SER A 749 -1.46 10.67 11.20
C SER A 749 -0.39 11.73 11.45
N MET A 750 0.86 11.38 11.18
CA MET A 750 1.99 12.32 11.30
C MET A 750 1.91 13.42 10.25
N VAL A 751 1.65 13.05 8.98
CA VAL A 751 1.45 14.00 7.87
C VAL A 751 0.31 14.96 8.21
N ARG A 752 -0.85 14.44 8.66
CA ARG A 752 -1.99 15.29 9.05
C ARG A 752 -1.66 16.27 10.16
N THR A 753 -0.88 15.84 11.14
CA THR A 753 -0.45 16.72 12.24
C THR A 753 0.45 17.85 11.73
N ILE A 754 1.37 17.55 10.83
CA ILE A 754 2.25 18.52 10.17
C ILE A 754 1.43 19.54 9.37
N GLU A 755 0.46 19.10 8.59
CA GLU A 755 -0.43 19.95 7.80
C GLU A 755 -1.21 20.92 8.70
N LEU A 756 -1.80 20.43 9.78
CA LEU A 756 -2.54 21.29 10.73
C LEU A 756 -1.63 22.35 11.39
N ILE A 757 -0.39 22.00 11.75
CA ILE A 757 0.61 22.95 12.27
C ILE A 757 0.91 24.03 11.23
N LEU A 758 1.11 23.65 9.99
CA LEU A 758 1.48 24.55 8.89
C LEU A 758 0.29 25.33 8.32
N GLY A 759 -0.95 24.98 8.71
CA GLY A 759 -2.19 25.56 8.22
C GLY A 759 -2.57 25.07 6.82
N LEU A 760 -2.14 23.88 6.46
CA LEU A 760 -2.35 23.26 5.15
C LEU A 760 -3.60 22.36 5.14
N PRO A 761 -4.35 22.30 4.02
CA PRO A 761 -5.40 21.29 3.83
C PRO A 761 -4.77 19.91 3.60
N PRO A 762 -5.53 18.81 3.72
CA PRO A 762 -5.01 17.48 3.43
C PRO A 762 -4.73 17.27 1.93
N LEU A 763 -3.83 16.33 1.64
CA LEU A 763 -3.46 15.91 0.29
C LEU A 763 -4.42 14.87 -0.28
N THR A 764 -4.83 13.90 0.55
CA THR A 764 -5.59 12.72 0.15
C THR A 764 -6.74 12.46 1.12
N GLN A 765 -7.56 11.46 0.85
CA GLN A 765 -8.56 11.03 1.83
C GLN A 765 -7.93 10.35 3.07
N TYR A 766 -6.69 9.85 2.96
CA TYR A 766 -6.03 9.14 4.05
C TYR A 766 -5.55 10.06 5.16
N ASP A 767 -4.80 11.11 4.83
CA ASP A 767 -4.39 12.13 5.81
C ASP A 767 -5.57 12.95 6.31
N ALA A 768 -6.53 13.29 5.43
CA ALA A 768 -7.79 13.91 5.86
C ALA A 768 -8.49 13.11 6.95
N ALA A 769 -8.53 11.79 6.79
CA ALA A 769 -9.19 10.86 7.70
C ALA A 769 -8.33 10.44 8.89
N ALA A 770 -7.02 10.60 8.84
CA ALA A 770 -6.11 10.14 9.89
C ALA A 770 -6.40 10.79 11.24
N THR A 771 -6.16 10.06 12.31
CA THR A 771 -6.19 10.59 13.67
C THR A 771 -4.95 11.46 13.91
N PRO A 772 -5.01 12.78 14.04
CA PRO A 772 -3.83 13.58 14.33
C PRO A 772 -3.25 13.26 15.70
N MET A 773 -1.96 13.45 15.86
CA MET A 773 -1.22 13.08 17.08
C MET A 773 -1.42 14.09 18.22
N PHE A 774 -2.67 14.54 18.45
CA PHE A 774 -3.00 15.55 19.46
C PHE A 774 -2.61 15.11 20.87
N ASN A 775 -2.72 13.80 21.16
CA ASN A 775 -2.38 13.25 22.46
C ASN A 775 -0.89 13.34 22.79
N ALA A 776 -0.04 13.51 21.78
CA ALA A 776 1.40 13.70 21.96
C ALA A 776 1.75 15.12 22.48
N PHE A 777 0.85 16.08 22.40
CA PHE A 777 1.13 17.49 22.70
C PHE A 777 0.42 17.98 23.96
N GLN A 778 0.98 18.99 24.57
CA GLN A 778 0.48 19.73 25.73
C GLN A 778 0.50 21.23 25.46
N ARG A 779 -0.14 22.04 26.35
CA ARG A 779 -0.24 23.49 26.18
C ARG A 779 0.98 24.24 26.67
N GLU A 780 1.65 23.70 27.68
CA GLU A 780 2.80 24.33 28.31
C GLU A 780 4.10 23.87 27.63
N ALA A 781 4.95 24.84 27.30
CA ALA A 781 6.22 24.55 26.65
C ALA A 781 7.29 24.15 27.68
N VAL A 782 8.04 23.10 27.42
CA VAL A 782 9.22 22.67 28.18
C VAL A 782 10.45 22.87 27.30
N LEU A 783 11.27 23.88 27.60
CA LEU A 783 12.38 24.33 26.77
C LEU A 783 13.71 23.62 27.06
N THR A 784 13.74 22.57 27.87
CA THR A 784 14.95 21.85 28.23
C THR A 784 15.68 21.32 27.01
N PRO A 785 16.96 21.71 26.77
CA PRO A 785 17.71 21.22 25.63
C PRO A 785 18.07 19.75 25.77
N TYR A 786 18.09 19.04 24.65
CA TYR A 786 18.55 17.65 24.57
C TYR A 786 20.09 17.60 24.58
N THR A 787 20.65 16.56 25.17
CA THR A 787 22.09 16.28 25.16
C THR A 787 22.36 14.92 24.50
N VAL A 788 23.24 14.94 23.49
CA VAL A 788 23.63 13.72 22.77
C VAL A 788 24.28 12.72 23.73
N LEU A 789 23.77 11.51 23.76
CA LEU A 789 24.42 10.40 24.43
C LEU A 789 25.54 9.81 23.54
N PRO A 790 26.69 9.44 24.11
CA PRO A 790 27.78 8.86 23.34
C PRO A 790 27.36 7.47 22.80
N ALA A 791 27.82 7.16 21.59
CA ALA A 791 27.67 5.81 21.05
C ALA A 791 28.36 4.79 21.94
N GLN A 792 27.72 3.63 22.13
CA GLN A 792 28.26 2.54 22.93
C GLN A 792 28.92 1.43 22.08
N VAL A 793 29.04 1.67 20.77
CA VAL A 793 29.71 0.79 19.80
C VAL A 793 30.71 1.61 18.97
N ASP A 794 31.66 0.95 18.34
CA ASP A 794 32.60 1.61 17.43
C ASP A 794 31.90 2.03 16.14
N LEU A 795 31.71 3.34 15.99
CA LEU A 795 31.06 3.93 14.81
C LEU A 795 31.86 3.72 13.51
N MET A 796 33.15 3.43 13.61
CA MET A 796 34.04 3.25 12.46
C MET A 796 34.29 1.78 12.12
N GLU A 797 33.66 0.86 12.82
CA GLU A 797 33.83 -0.58 12.59
C GLU A 797 33.37 -0.95 11.18
N LYS A 798 34.23 -1.67 10.47
CA LYS A 798 33.97 -2.14 9.10
C LYS A 798 33.93 -3.65 8.99
N ASN A 799 33.06 -4.12 8.12
CA ASN A 799 32.99 -5.51 7.75
C ASN A 799 34.27 -5.99 7.07
N THR A 800 34.62 -7.23 7.31
CA THR A 800 35.77 -7.93 6.73
C THR A 800 35.32 -9.23 6.03
N LYS A 801 36.24 -9.90 5.35
CA LYS A 801 36.00 -11.27 4.83
C LYS A 801 35.83 -12.34 5.91
N ARG A 802 35.79 -11.96 7.20
CA ARG A 802 35.46 -12.82 8.34
C ARG A 802 34.06 -12.56 8.89
N SER A 803 33.38 -11.49 8.44
CA SER A 803 32.02 -11.17 8.86
C SER A 803 31.05 -12.26 8.43
N VAL A 804 30.03 -12.50 9.24
CA VAL A 804 28.99 -13.52 8.96
C VAL A 804 28.34 -13.27 7.62
N PHE A 805 28.19 -14.30 6.78
CA PHE A 805 27.58 -14.23 5.44
C PHE A 805 28.15 -13.17 4.48
N TRP A 806 29.41 -12.72 4.65
CA TRP A 806 30.02 -11.70 3.81
C TRP A 806 29.97 -12.03 2.30
N GLN A 807 30.10 -13.31 1.92
CA GLN A 807 30.03 -13.73 0.52
C GLN A 807 28.65 -13.51 -0.09
N GLN A 808 27.60 -13.74 0.67
CA GLN A 808 26.23 -13.51 0.25
C GLN A 808 25.96 -12.00 0.15
N SER A 809 26.32 -11.24 1.18
CA SER A 809 26.17 -9.79 1.21
C SER A 809 26.93 -9.09 0.08
N SER A 810 28.14 -9.55 -0.26
CA SER A 810 28.96 -8.98 -1.37
C SER A 810 28.33 -9.14 -2.76
N LYS A 811 27.33 -10.01 -2.91
CA LYS A 811 26.59 -10.22 -4.17
C LYS A 811 25.32 -9.38 -4.25
N MET A 812 24.93 -8.72 -3.16
CA MET A 812 23.76 -7.88 -3.10
C MET A 812 24.07 -6.50 -3.68
N ASP A 813 23.09 -5.90 -4.35
CA ASP A 813 23.19 -4.56 -4.85
C ASP A 813 22.68 -3.56 -3.79
N PHE A 814 23.60 -2.79 -3.22
CA PHE A 814 23.30 -1.70 -2.29
C PHE A 814 23.47 -0.33 -2.95
N THR A 815 23.41 -0.23 -4.30
CA THR A 815 23.64 1.02 -5.04
C THR A 815 22.51 2.03 -4.88
N GLU A 816 21.30 1.54 -4.73
CA GLU A 816 20.08 2.31 -4.48
C GLU A 816 19.30 1.63 -3.37
N PHE A 817 18.25 2.29 -2.90
CA PHE A 817 17.33 1.72 -1.96
C PHE A 817 16.74 0.42 -2.50
N ASP A 818 16.58 -0.58 -1.66
CA ASP A 818 15.86 -1.83 -1.88
C ASP A 818 16.29 -2.70 -3.08
N ARG A 819 17.46 -2.44 -3.68
CA ARG A 819 18.00 -3.35 -4.70
C ARG A 819 18.58 -4.63 -4.11
N ALA A 820 18.91 -4.63 -2.82
CA ALA A 820 19.30 -5.84 -2.12
C ALA A 820 18.09 -6.79 -1.99
N PRO A 821 18.28 -8.13 -2.01
CA PRO A 821 17.24 -9.07 -1.65
C PRO A 821 16.92 -8.98 -0.15
N GLU A 822 15.92 -8.22 0.24
CA GLU A 822 15.64 -7.82 1.62
C GLU A 822 15.37 -9.02 2.55
N ASP A 823 14.64 -10.06 2.10
CA ASP A 823 14.48 -11.31 2.87
C ASP A 823 15.84 -11.94 3.25
N ALA A 824 16.79 -11.94 2.32
CA ALA A 824 18.13 -12.46 2.57
C ALA A 824 18.94 -11.50 3.46
N LEU A 825 18.79 -10.18 3.29
CA LEU A 825 19.43 -9.19 4.13
C LEU A 825 18.94 -9.30 5.58
N ASN A 826 17.64 -9.43 5.81
CA ASN A 826 17.07 -9.63 7.15
C ASN A 826 17.68 -10.83 7.90
N ARG A 827 17.90 -11.94 7.20
CA ARG A 827 18.58 -13.12 7.78
C ARG A 827 20.02 -12.84 8.16
N ILE A 828 20.73 -12.06 7.35
CA ILE A 828 22.10 -11.65 7.65
C ILE A 828 22.12 -10.76 8.88
N LEU A 829 21.22 -9.76 8.96
CA LEU A 829 21.14 -8.84 10.09
C LEU A 829 20.78 -9.56 11.38
N TRP A 830 19.85 -10.52 11.33
CA TRP A 830 19.55 -11.37 12.49
C TRP A 830 20.78 -12.15 12.94
N ALA A 831 21.48 -12.82 12.04
CA ALA A 831 22.67 -13.60 12.37
C ALA A 831 23.82 -12.71 12.90
N VAL A 832 23.94 -11.46 12.46
CA VAL A 832 24.90 -10.49 13.02
C VAL A 832 24.55 -10.14 14.47
N ALA A 833 23.27 -9.94 14.78
CA ALA A 833 22.81 -9.49 16.09
C ALA A 833 22.66 -10.64 17.10
N LYS A 834 22.19 -11.80 16.67
CA LYS A 834 21.77 -12.93 17.53
C LYS A 834 22.59 -14.21 17.32
N GLY A 835 23.54 -14.23 16.36
CA GLY A 835 24.34 -15.42 16.04
C GLY A 835 23.48 -16.54 15.46
N ASP A 836 23.63 -17.75 16.04
CA ASP A 836 22.89 -18.96 15.62
C ASP A 836 21.52 -19.09 16.32
N GLU A 837 21.07 -18.06 17.07
CA GLU A 837 19.75 -18.10 17.69
C GLU A 837 18.66 -18.18 16.63
N PRO A 838 17.74 -19.15 16.72
CA PRO A 838 16.59 -19.21 15.82
C PRO A 838 15.65 -18.02 16.10
N TYR A 839 14.88 -17.63 15.09
CA TYR A 839 13.81 -16.66 15.31
C TYR A 839 12.89 -17.16 16.42
N PRO A 840 12.52 -16.29 17.38
CA PRO A 840 11.65 -16.70 18.47
C PRO A 840 10.27 -17.09 17.96
N THR A 841 9.66 -18.09 18.57
CA THR A 841 8.26 -18.42 18.31
C THR A 841 7.40 -17.21 18.70
N PRO A 842 6.44 -16.80 17.85
CA PRO A 842 5.59 -15.68 18.16
C PRO A 842 4.87 -15.88 19.50
N ILE A 843 4.95 -14.90 20.38
CA ILE A 843 4.02 -14.79 21.48
C ILE A 843 2.91 -13.89 20.97
N HIS A 844 1.81 -14.48 20.54
CA HIS A 844 0.62 -13.73 20.17
C HIS A 844 0.12 -12.94 21.39
N ARG A 845 0.58 -11.71 21.53
CA ARG A 845 0.00 -10.74 22.45
C ARG A 845 -1.12 -9.95 21.79
N ALA A 846 -1.35 -10.15 20.51
CA ALA A 846 -2.57 -9.68 19.89
C ALA A 846 -3.74 -10.47 20.49
N LEU A 847 -4.67 -9.79 21.09
CA LEU A 847 -5.85 -10.31 21.79
C LEU A 847 -6.83 -11.11 20.91
N PHE A 848 -6.45 -11.48 19.70
CA PHE A 848 -7.33 -11.91 18.62
C PHE A 848 -6.90 -13.19 17.94
N THR A 849 -6.12 -14.05 18.58
CA THR A 849 -5.94 -15.41 18.07
C THR A 849 -6.97 -16.34 18.68
N LYS A 850 -8.00 -16.66 17.94
CA LYS A 850 -8.65 -17.95 17.91
C LYS A 850 -8.36 -18.60 16.58
#